data_61d0d9ce753b9df17bd2d981b57fbaa9
#
_entry.id   61d0d9ce753b9df17bd2d981b57fbaa9
#
_cell.length_a   1.000
_cell.length_b   1.000
_cell.length_c   1.000
_cell.angle_alpha   90.00
_cell.angle_beta   90.00
_cell.angle_gamma   90.00
#
_symmetry.space_group_name_H-M   'P 1'
#
loop_
_entity.id
_entity.type
_entity.pdbx_description
1 polymer ?
#
loop_
_entity_poly.entity_id
_entity_poly.type
_entity_poly.pdbx_seq_one_letter_code
_entity_poly.pdbx_strand_id
1 'polypeptide(L)'
;MKKMLFVISIGFILCSAVASPPITKDKGSSVIRINQLGYTPNSIKVAVFGAIEHAQIDSFSLHDATTDKEVFKSRTPVSKGAYGPFKSSYRLNFSEFQIPGKFYLLAGGIKSPVFRINTDVYDHTADFLLEYMRQQRCGYNPYLTATCHLDDGYILYNPGKEGERIDVTGGWHDASDYLQYTATSANAVFQLLFAYRDNPEAFDDAYGADGLPGPNGIPDIIDEAKFGMDWLKKMNPSSTEFYNQIADDRDHSGYRLPNKDSVIYDPNRRGRPVYLASAEKQGVLKYKNRSTGVASTAGKYASAFAIGATVLKEFYPEYTDDLTKRAEEAYKYGKLHPGVSQTAPGRSPYFYEEDNWIDDMELAASSLYKLTGDESYKKSALKYASEEKVTPWIGRDTILHYQYYPFLNSGHHELASTLESNKRKEVTSYYGKGLQMLHERGKDNPFYIGIPFVWCSNNFVTAAVTQSRLYHKLTEDATYLEMEAALRDWLFGCNIWGTSMIVGLPAHGDTPTDPHSSLYLLEGYQTNGGLIDGPVYASIANSLIGVELHEEDEYAQFQSDLVVYQDDVGSYSTNEPTMDGTASLVYYLSSLESESFRHGNKKKRHTYDSSGAIVRGNRSEKKISLLFSGHEYADGAAEILRVLDKHDIKASFFLTGDFYRNGNFATFIKSAKKSGHYLGAHSDKHLLYNDWTKEKKRLVTQDEFKSDLKANYSEMEKFGVQKEDAPYFLPPFEWNDNIITQWADQMSIAMINYSPGTISHADYTTPEMENYRTTEDIVSSILTLEETEGLNGFLLLSHIGTHPNRTDKFYDKLDSLITLLKERGYEFDALTNNLNLKN
;
A
#
# COMPACT_ATOMS: atom_id res chain seq x y z
N MET A 1 -8.50 -53.77 -45.38
CA MET A 1 -8.93 -52.98 -44.23
C MET A 1 -7.79 -52.04 -43.89
N LYS A 2 -7.83 -50.81 -44.39
CA LYS A 2 -6.81 -49.77 -44.14
C LYS A 2 -7.21 -49.01 -42.86
N LYS A 3 -6.34 -49.02 -41.85
CA LYS A 3 -6.43 -48.14 -40.67
C LYS A 3 -5.90 -46.77 -41.03
N MET A 4 -6.75 -45.76 -40.92
CA MET A 4 -6.39 -44.38 -41.10
C MET A 4 -5.95 -43.84 -39.73
N LEU A 5 -4.66 -43.48 -39.61
CA LEU A 5 -4.15 -42.76 -38.45
C LEU A 5 -4.53 -41.27 -38.61
N PHE A 6 -5.28 -40.75 -37.64
CA PHE A 6 -5.48 -39.30 -37.47
C PHE A 6 -4.34 -38.76 -36.59
N VAL A 7 -3.47 -37.94 -37.18
CA VAL A 7 -2.49 -37.17 -36.44
C VAL A 7 -3.14 -35.84 -36.08
N ILE A 8 -3.40 -35.64 -34.77
CA ILE A 8 -3.87 -34.33 -34.25
C ILE A 8 -2.60 -33.52 -33.99
N SER A 9 -2.36 -32.51 -34.83
CA SER A 9 -1.36 -31.48 -34.56
C SER A 9 -1.91 -30.52 -33.55
N ILE A 10 -1.44 -30.59 -32.30
CA ILE A 10 -1.68 -29.57 -31.30
C ILE A 10 -0.69 -28.42 -31.60
N GLY A 11 -1.22 -27.35 -32.19
CA GLY A 11 -0.47 -26.11 -32.36
C GLY A 11 -0.38 -25.40 -31.00
N PHE A 12 0.80 -25.37 -30.42
CA PHE A 12 1.11 -24.44 -29.33
C PHE A 12 1.12 -23.02 -29.90
N ILE A 13 0.10 -22.25 -29.60
CA ILE A 13 0.13 -20.79 -29.77
C ILE A 13 0.90 -20.26 -28.58
N LEU A 14 2.20 -19.95 -28.79
CA LEU A 14 2.96 -19.11 -27.90
C LEU A 14 2.31 -17.71 -27.90
N CYS A 15 1.58 -17.40 -26.87
CA CYS A 15 1.17 -16.05 -26.55
C CYS A 15 2.45 -15.32 -26.06
N SER A 16 3.15 -14.64 -26.98
CA SER A 16 4.21 -13.72 -26.61
C SER A 16 3.54 -12.56 -25.89
N ALA A 17 3.64 -12.54 -24.57
CA ALA A 17 3.47 -11.30 -23.80
C ALA A 17 4.40 -10.27 -24.45
N VAL A 18 3.85 -9.16 -24.95
CA VAL A 18 4.65 -8.01 -25.38
C VAL A 18 5.16 -7.39 -24.09
N ALA A 19 6.33 -7.83 -23.63
CA ALA A 19 7.06 -7.12 -22.60
C ALA A 19 7.27 -5.69 -23.07
N SER A 20 6.97 -4.73 -22.23
CA SER A 20 7.41 -3.34 -22.45
C SER A 20 8.91 -3.37 -22.73
N PRO A 21 9.43 -2.54 -23.66
CA PRO A 21 10.86 -2.56 -23.96
C PRO A 21 11.62 -2.36 -22.65
N PRO A 22 12.65 -3.18 -22.36
CA PRO A 22 13.42 -3.03 -21.15
C PRO A 22 13.96 -1.61 -21.09
N ILE A 23 13.79 -0.95 -19.96
CA ILE A 23 14.43 0.33 -19.67
C ILE A 23 15.92 0.05 -19.86
N THR A 24 16.53 0.69 -20.83
CA THR A 24 17.97 0.52 -21.08
C THR A 24 18.69 1.08 -19.86
N LYS A 25 19.16 0.18 -18.98
CA LYS A 25 19.91 0.56 -17.80
C LYS A 25 21.17 1.35 -18.20
N ASP A 26 21.43 2.39 -17.44
CA ASP A 26 22.41 3.43 -17.77
C ASP A 26 23.84 2.83 -17.77
N LYS A 27 24.42 2.62 -18.96
CA LYS A 27 25.81 2.16 -19.12
C LYS A 27 26.80 3.33 -19.24
N GLY A 28 26.38 4.55 -18.92
CA GLY A 28 27.19 5.76 -19.00
C GLY A 28 28.15 5.91 -17.80
N SER A 29 29.30 6.58 -18.02
CA SER A 29 30.24 6.93 -16.96
C SER A 29 29.73 8.05 -16.01
N SER A 30 28.61 8.66 -16.33
CA SER A 30 27.94 9.69 -15.51
C SER A 30 26.44 9.51 -15.56
N VAL A 31 25.76 9.77 -14.44
CA VAL A 31 24.32 9.53 -14.23
C VAL A 31 23.68 10.65 -13.42
N ILE A 32 22.36 10.83 -13.55
CA ILE A 32 21.56 11.66 -12.65
C ILE A 32 20.53 10.76 -11.96
N ARG A 33 20.60 10.65 -10.65
CA ARG A 33 19.71 9.87 -9.80
C ARG A 33 18.59 10.75 -9.27
N ILE A 34 17.36 10.27 -9.35
CA ILE A 34 16.14 11.00 -8.97
C ILE A 34 15.22 10.10 -8.17
N ASN A 35 14.27 10.68 -7.46
CA ASN A 35 13.11 9.95 -6.98
C ASN A 35 12.20 9.64 -8.17
N GLN A 36 12.09 8.37 -8.53
CA GLN A 36 11.34 7.90 -9.70
C GLN A 36 9.82 7.95 -9.48
N LEU A 37 9.35 7.90 -8.22
CA LEU A 37 7.94 8.10 -7.89
C LEU A 37 7.52 9.54 -8.23
N GLY A 38 8.43 10.50 -8.04
CA GLY A 38 8.22 11.91 -8.27
C GLY A 38 8.28 12.74 -7.00
N TYR A 39 7.84 13.99 -7.10
CA TYR A 39 7.90 14.98 -6.03
C TYR A 39 6.59 15.74 -5.90
N THR A 40 6.19 16.08 -4.68
CA THR A 40 5.10 17.05 -4.50
C THR A 40 5.60 18.47 -4.77
N PRO A 41 4.74 19.40 -5.24
CA PRO A 41 5.17 20.77 -5.62
C PRO A 41 5.95 21.51 -4.54
N ASN A 42 5.52 21.38 -3.28
CA ASN A 42 6.10 22.11 -2.14
C ASN A 42 7.18 21.32 -1.38
N SER A 43 7.49 20.07 -1.80
CA SER A 43 8.51 19.27 -1.13
C SER A 43 9.94 19.72 -1.44
N ILE A 44 10.89 19.29 -0.63
CA ILE A 44 12.31 19.34 -0.97
C ILE A 44 12.56 18.38 -2.13
N LYS A 45 13.19 18.89 -3.21
CA LYS A 45 13.44 18.18 -4.48
C LYS A 45 14.92 18.28 -4.82
N VAL A 46 15.63 17.16 -4.64
CA VAL A 46 17.09 17.11 -4.89
C VAL A 46 17.40 15.84 -5.67
N ALA A 47 18.04 16.02 -6.82
CA ALA A 47 18.65 14.92 -7.57
C ALA A 47 20.15 14.82 -7.25
N VAL A 48 20.76 13.67 -7.56
CA VAL A 48 22.20 13.46 -7.41
C VAL A 48 22.82 13.18 -8.79
N PHE A 49 23.75 14.03 -9.20
CA PHE A 49 24.66 13.72 -10.30
C PHE A 49 25.83 12.92 -9.76
N GLY A 50 26.14 11.79 -10.36
CA GLY A 50 27.29 10.93 -10.04
C GLY A 50 28.11 10.63 -11.31
N ALA A 51 29.44 10.67 -11.18
CA ALA A 51 30.35 10.34 -12.28
C ALA A 51 31.43 9.37 -11.80
N ILE A 52 31.59 8.25 -12.51
CA ILE A 52 32.64 7.23 -12.26
C ILE A 52 34.02 7.80 -12.57
N GLU A 53 34.10 8.71 -13.53
CA GLU A 53 35.29 9.48 -13.81
C GLU A 53 35.19 10.89 -13.22
N HIS A 54 36.33 11.62 -13.13
CA HIS A 54 36.29 13.00 -12.64
C HIS A 54 35.47 13.87 -13.58
N ALA A 55 34.47 14.55 -13.05
CA ALA A 55 33.60 15.46 -13.76
C ALA A 55 33.37 16.73 -12.95
N GLN A 56 33.29 17.86 -13.65
CA GLN A 56 32.90 19.15 -13.06
C GLN A 56 31.63 19.63 -13.74
N ILE A 57 30.65 20.05 -12.95
CA ILE A 57 29.41 20.67 -13.44
C ILE A 57 29.23 22.03 -12.75
N ASP A 58 28.97 23.06 -13.56
CA ASP A 58 28.80 24.44 -13.08
C ASP A 58 27.34 24.87 -13.05
N SER A 59 26.45 24.10 -13.69
CA SER A 59 25.01 24.36 -13.74
C SER A 59 24.22 23.11 -14.08
N PHE A 60 22.92 23.15 -13.80
CA PHE A 60 21.95 22.18 -14.27
C PHE A 60 20.65 22.88 -14.64
N SER A 61 19.83 22.25 -15.45
CA SER A 61 18.52 22.77 -15.87
C SER A 61 17.43 21.69 -15.79
N LEU A 62 16.20 22.15 -15.59
CA LEU A 62 14.98 21.33 -15.66
C LEU A 62 14.29 21.62 -16.98
N HIS A 63 13.88 20.58 -17.67
CA HIS A 63 13.20 20.65 -18.96
C HIS A 63 11.83 19.98 -18.87
N ASP A 64 10.83 20.59 -19.49
CA ASP A 64 9.52 19.97 -19.69
C ASP A 64 9.68 18.78 -20.65
N ALA A 65 9.28 17.58 -20.19
CA ALA A 65 9.51 16.34 -20.94
C ALA A 65 8.66 16.22 -22.22
N THR A 66 7.61 17.03 -22.36
CA THR A 66 6.71 17.04 -23.53
C THR A 66 7.20 18.01 -24.60
N THR A 67 7.67 19.19 -24.18
CA THR A 67 8.03 20.29 -25.11
C THR A 67 9.53 20.46 -25.28
N ASP A 68 10.33 19.76 -24.47
CA ASP A 68 11.82 19.85 -24.42
C ASP A 68 12.35 21.24 -24.03
N LYS A 69 11.47 22.13 -23.52
CA LYS A 69 11.83 23.49 -23.13
C LYS A 69 12.48 23.54 -21.76
N GLU A 70 13.58 24.33 -21.65
CA GLU A 70 14.13 24.68 -20.33
C GLU A 70 13.10 25.51 -19.55
N VAL A 71 12.70 25.03 -18.36
CA VAL A 71 11.72 25.68 -17.48
C VAL A 71 12.31 26.17 -16.18
N PHE A 72 13.49 25.67 -15.82
CA PHE A 72 14.25 26.10 -14.63
C PHE A 72 15.74 25.90 -14.86
N LYS A 73 16.57 26.77 -14.30
CA LYS A 73 18.03 26.66 -14.35
C LYS A 73 18.67 27.12 -13.05
N SER A 74 19.64 26.33 -12.58
CA SER A 74 20.46 26.68 -11.40
C SER A 74 21.95 26.66 -11.74
N ARG A 75 22.71 27.57 -11.11
CA ARG A 75 24.18 27.65 -11.18
C ARG A 75 24.85 27.27 -9.85
N THR A 76 24.13 26.56 -9.01
CA THR A 76 24.59 26.21 -7.66
C THR A 76 24.52 24.70 -7.36
N PRO A 77 25.07 23.81 -8.24
CA PRO A 77 25.23 22.44 -7.88
C PRO A 77 26.18 22.33 -6.69
N VAL A 78 25.83 21.54 -5.67
CA VAL A 78 26.65 21.40 -4.46
C VAL A 78 27.50 20.15 -4.58
N SER A 79 28.83 20.33 -4.72
CA SER A 79 29.77 19.19 -4.77
C SER A 79 29.82 18.46 -3.44
N LYS A 80 29.80 17.12 -3.50
CA LYS A 80 29.94 16.19 -2.37
C LYS A 80 31.18 15.29 -2.51
N GLY A 81 32.00 15.50 -3.56
CA GLY A 81 33.22 14.75 -3.78
C GLY A 81 32.97 13.30 -4.22
N ALA A 82 33.90 12.42 -3.83
CA ALA A 82 33.81 10.99 -4.15
C ALA A 82 32.91 10.25 -3.17
N TYR A 83 32.08 9.30 -3.68
CA TYR A 83 31.25 8.42 -2.83
C TYR A 83 30.92 7.13 -3.56
N GLY A 84 31.17 5.99 -2.95
CA GLY A 84 30.99 4.68 -3.59
C GLY A 84 31.78 4.58 -4.90
N PRO A 85 31.13 4.24 -6.02
CA PRO A 85 31.76 4.14 -7.34
C PRO A 85 32.05 5.51 -7.97
N PHE A 86 31.43 6.60 -7.49
CA PHE A 86 31.55 7.92 -8.09
C PHE A 86 32.81 8.65 -7.60
N LYS A 87 33.67 9.09 -8.54
CA LYS A 87 34.80 9.99 -8.28
C LYS A 87 34.38 11.45 -8.09
N SER A 88 33.23 11.82 -8.66
CA SER A 88 32.62 13.13 -8.48
C SER A 88 31.11 12.98 -8.27
N SER A 89 30.57 13.69 -7.28
CA SER A 89 29.14 13.73 -7.03
C SER A 89 28.67 15.15 -6.68
N TYR A 90 27.43 15.46 -7.08
CA TYR A 90 26.81 16.76 -6.85
C TYR A 90 25.34 16.62 -6.50
N ARG A 91 24.88 17.43 -5.54
CA ARG A 91 23.44 17.60 -5.25
C ARG A 91 22.87 18.72 -6.12
N LEU A 92 21.76 18.42 -6.79
CA LEU A 92 21.07 19.30 -7.72
C LEU A 92 19.72 19.68 -7.10
N ASN A 93 19.67 20.78 -6.35
CA ASN A 93 18.48 21.25 -5.67
C ASN A 93 17.62 22.10 -6.60
N PHE A 94 16.37 21.66 -6.85
CA PHE A 94 15.36 22.36 -7.66
C PHE A 94 14.05 22.57 -6.89
N SER A 95 14.12 22.61 -5.54
CA SER A 95 12.95 22.77 -4.65
C SER A 95 12.14 24.04 -4.91
N GLU A 96 12.77 25.09 -5.45
CA GLU A 96 12.10 26.34 -5.82
C GLU A 96 11.12 26.17 -6.98
N PHE A 97 11.30 25.15 -7.80
CA PHE A 97 10.40 24.88 -8.92
C PHE A 97 9.20 24.05 -8.44
N GLN A 98 7.99 24.63 -8.52
CA GLN A 98 6.77 24.08 -7.93
C GLN A 98 5.66 23.76 -8.94
N ILE A 99 5.94 23.95 -10.23
CA ILE A 99 4.92 23.77 -11.29
C ILE A 99 4.69 22.26 -11.51
N PRO A 100 3.44 21.78 -11.45
CA PRO A 100 3.13 20.40 -11.79
C PRO A 100 3.41 20.06 -13.26
N GLY A 101 3.81 18.82 -13.52
CA GLY A 101 4.11 18.34 -14.87
C GLY A 101 5.07 17.16 -14.90
N LYS A 102 5.51 16.80 -16.11
CA LYS A 102 6.54 15.78 -16.35
C LYS A 102 7.84 16.46 -16.80
N PHE A 103 8.93 16.13 -16.14
CA PHE A 103 10.21 16.82 -16.34
C PHE A 103 11.39 15.85 -16.38
N TYR A 104 12.52 16.34 -16.87
CA TYR A 104 13.82 15.72 -16.71
C TYR A 104 14.89 16.78 -16.39
N LEU A 105 15.96 16.39 -15.73
CA LEU A 105 17.13 17.23 -15.45
C LEU A 105 18.21 17.03 -16.51
N LEU A 106 18.94 18.10 -16.80
CA LEU A 106 20.12 18.10 -17.68
C LEU A 106 21.29 18.73 -16.90
N ALA A 107 22.39 17.99 -16.72
CA ALA A 107 23.61 18.47 -16.08
C ALA A 107 24.83 17.80 -16.71
N GLY A 108 25.87 18.60 -17.06
CA GLY A 108 27.08 18.06 -17.70
C GLY A 108 26.82 17.31 -19.01
N GLY A 109 25.73 17.60 -19.71
CA GLY A 109 25.31 16.91 -20.93
C GLY A 109 24.56 15.59 -20.67
N ILE A 110 24.36 15.20 -19.41
CA ILE A 110 23.65 13.99 -19.00
C ILE A 110 22.18 14.33 -18.70
N LYS A 111 21.26 13.53 -19.23
CA LYS A 111 19.82 13.64 -19.01
C LYS A 111 19.39 12.63 -17.93
N SER A 112 18.56 13.06 -16.96
CA SER A 112 17.94 12.15 -15.99
C SER A 112 16.83 11.32 -16.62
N PRO A 113 16.36 10.24 -15.95
CA PRO A 113 15.02 9.70 -16.19
C PRO A 113 13.94 10.79 -16.09
N VAL A 114 12.80 10.58 -16.75
CA VAL A 114 11.63 11.47 -16.63
C VAL A 114 10.95 11.22 -15.30
N PHE A 115 10.55 12.29 -14.60
CA PHE A 115 9.81 12.22 -13.34
C PHE A 115 8.62 13.18 -13.33
N ARG A 116 7.71 12.99 -12.40
CA ARG A 116 6.56 13.88 -12.20
C ARG A 116 6.78 14.82 -11.02
N ILE A 117 6.24 16.03 -11.13
CA ILE A 117 5.94 16.91 -9.99
C ILE A 117 4.43 17.03 -9.95
N ASN A 118 3.78 16.49 -8.90
CA ASN A 118 2.34 16.60 -8.72
C ASN A 118 1.97 16.31 -7.26
N THR A 119 0.78 16.71 -6.84
CA THR A 119 0.27 16.45 -5.48
C THR A 119 -0.06 14.97 -5.22
N ASP A 120 -0.33 14.19 -6.28
CA ASP A 120 -0.78 12.80 -6.24
C ASP A 120 0.35 11.75 -6.36
N VAL A 121 1.62 12.15 -6.26
CA VAL A 121 2.74 11.21 -6.48
C VAL A 121 2.83 10.10 -5.43
N TYR A 122 2.22 10.27 -4.26
CA TYR A 122 2.17 9.27 -3.19
C TYR A 122 0.81 8.60 -3.05
N ASP A 123 -0.18 8.95 -3.90
CA ASP A 123 -1.52 8.36 -3.81
C ASP A 123 -1.43 6.83 -3.99
N HIS A 124 -2.13 6.08 -3.12
CA HIS A 124 -2.20 4.61 -3.07
C HIS A 124 -0.86 3.88 -2.84
N THR A 125 0.23 4.58 -2.52
CA THR A 125 1.52 3.92 -2.29
C THR A 125 1.54 3.09 -1.02
N ALA A 126 0.81 3.49 0.01
CA ALA A 126 0.68 2.73 1.25
C ALA A 126 -0.18 1.46 1.07
N ASP A 127 -1.30 1.55 0.33
CA ASP A 127 -2.12 0.38 -0.02
C ASP A 127 -1.34 -0.63 -0.88
N PHE A 128 -0.49 -0.15 -1.79
CA PHE A 128 0.32 -1.01 -2.66
C PHE A 128 1.25 -1.94 -1.85
N LEU A 129 1.76 -1.49 -0.71
CA LEU A 129 2.58 -2.35 0.15
C LEU A 129 1.79 -3.53 0.73
N LEU A 130 0.48 -3.40 0.90
CA LEU A 130 -0.37 -4.48 1.42
C LEU A 130 -0.47 -5.68 0.44
N GLU A 131 -0.14 -5.49 -0.85
CA GLU A 131 -0.05 -6.61 -1.80
C GLU A 131 0.98 -7.64 -1.33
N TYR A 132 2.16 -7.18 -0.90
CA TYR A 132 3.20 -8.07 -0.39
C TYR A 132 2.78 -8.74 0.93
N MET A 133 2.12 -8.00 1.84
CA MET A 133 1.61 -8.59 3.09
C MET A 133 0.65 -9.76 2.80
N ARG A 134 -0.27 -9.60 1.84
CA ARG A 134 -1.19 -10.67 1.42
C ARG A 134 -0.47 -11.88 0.80
N GLN A 135 0.63 -11.64 0.07
CA GLN A 135 1.46 -12.73 -0.48
C GLN A 135 2.14 -13.57 0.61
N GLN A 136 2.44 -12.97 1.76
CA GLN A 136 3.09 -13.64 2.89
C GLN A 136 2.13 -14.38 3.82
N ARG A 137 0.82 -14.34 3.58
CA ARG A 137 -0.15 -15.04 4.42
C ARG A 137 0.11 -16.55 4.51
N CYS A 138 0.26 -17.05 5.73
CA CYS A 138 0.26 -18.48 6.08
C CYS A 138 -1.17 -18.94 6.40
N GLY A 139 -1.44 -20.23 6.28
CA GLY A 139 -2.80 -20.76 6.33
C GLY A 139 -3.43 -20.70 4.93
N TYR A 140 -4.33 -19.76 4.65
CA TYR A 140 -4.82 -19.52 3.30
C TYR A 140 -4.02 -18.42 2.61
N ASN A 141 -3.44 -18.74 1.47
CA ASN A 141 -2.71 -17.79 0.63
C ASN A 141 -3.59 -17.39 -0.59
N PRO A 142 -3.99 -16.12 -0.72
CA PRO A 142 -4.88 -15.68 -1.78
C PRO A 142 -4.24 -15.70 -3.18
N TYR A 143 -2.92 -15.54 -3.29
CA TYR A 143 -2.22 -15.58 -4.58
C TYR A 143 -2.12 -17.00 -5.14
N LEU A 144 -1.87 -17.99 -4.29
CA LEU A 144 -1.85 -19.39 -4.67
C LEU A 144 -3.24 -20.03 -4.67
N THR A 145 -4.26 -19.34 -4.12
CA THR A 145 -5.61 -19.89 -3.86
C THR A 145 -5.54 -21.27 -3.19
N ALA A 146 -4.61 -21.41 -2.27
CA ALA A 146 -4.28 -22.68 -1.60
C ALA A 146 -3.94 -22.46 -0.13
N THR A 147 -4.03 -23.53 0.65
CA THR A 147 -3.64 -23.53 2.06
C THR A 147 -2.24 -24.11 2.27
N CYS A 148 -1.55 -23.63 3.30
CA CYS A 148 -0.26 -24.13 3.73
C CYS A 148 -0.20 -24.26 5.27
N HIS A 149 0.67 -25.12 5.77
CA HIS A 149 1.05 -25.25 7.18
C HIS A 149 -0.11 -25.43 8.17
N LEU A 150 -1.19 -26.11 7.75
CA LEU A 150 -2.41 -26.29 8.57
C LEU A 150 -2.19 -27.23 9.78
N ASP A 151 -1.06 -27.94 9.81
CA ASP A 151 -0.68 -28.84 10.90
C ASP A 151 0.24 -28.18 11.95
N ASP A 152 0.42 -26.85 11.92
CA ASP A 152 1.23 -26.13 12.91
C ASP A 152 0.46 -25.98 14.23
N GLY A 153 1.06 -26.20 15.39
CA GLY A 153 2.44 -26.56 15.59
C GLY A 153 2.58 -27.48 16.81
N TYR A 154 3.75 -28.03 17.01
CA TYR A 154 4.08 -28.75 18.24
C TYR A 154 5.02 -27.91 19.12
N ILE A 155 4.75 -27.92 20.43
CA ILE A 155 5.43 -27.04 21.40
C ILE A 155 6.83 -27.54 21.71
N LEU A 156 7.80 -26.62 21.71
CA LEU A 156 9.15 -26.80 22.24
C LEU A 156 9.44 -25.82 23.37
N TYR A 157 10.31 -26.24 24.30
CA TYR A 157 10.78 -25.44 25.45
C TYR A 157 9.68 -25.04 26.45
N ASN A 158 8.57 -25.80 26.48
CA ASN A 158 7.57 -25.72 27.54
C ASN A 158 7.57 -27.05 28.33
N PRO A 159 8.27 -27.14 29.47
CA PRO A 159 8.46 -28.42 30.18
C PRO A 159 7.15 -29.13 30.56
N GLY A 160 6.06 -28.38 30.74
CA GLY A 160 4.74 -28.95 31.05
C GLY A 160 3.96 -29.43 29.83
N LYS A 161 4.34 -29.02 28.63
CA LYS A 161 3.59 -29.27 27.38
C LYS A 161 4.50 -29.64 26.20
N GLU A 162 5.70 -30.10 26.49
CA GLU A 162 6.69 -30.42 25.45
C GLU A 162 6.14 -31.44 24.43
N GLY A 163 6.07 -31.03 23.16
CA GLY A 163 5.57 -31.88 22.08
C GLY A 163 4.07 -31.95 21.95
N GLU A 164 3.29 -31.32 22.84
CA GLU A 164 1.84 -31.15 22.66
C GLU A 164 1.55 -30.23 21.45
N ARG A 165 0.39 -30.43 20.85
CA ARG A 165 -0.06 -29.59 19.74
C ARG A 165 -0.89 -28.39 20.21
N ILE A 166 -0.63 -27.24 19.60
CA ILE A 166 -1.53 -26.08 19.66
C ILE A 166 -1.82 -25.58 18.24
N ASP A 167 -2.98 -24.97 18.03
CA ASP A 167 -3.28 -24.28 16.78
C ASP A 167 -2.57 -22.93 16.76
N VAL A 168 -1.57 -22.83 15.88
CA VAL A 168 -0.85 -21.59 15.57
C VAL A 168 -0.85 -21.29 14.07
N THR A 169 -1.85 -21.83 13.35
CA THR A 169 -2.04 -21.58 11.92
C THR A 169 -2.42 -20.12 11.65
N GLY A 170 -1.97 -19.56 10.53
CA GLY A 170 -2.18 -18.16 10.15
C GLY A 170 -0.92 -17.31 10.30
N GLY A 171 -1.06 -15.98 10.34
CA GLY A 171 0.05 -15.04 10.36
C GLY A 171 0.80 -14.97 9.03
N TRP A 172 1.94 -14.31 9.03
CA TRP A 172 2.75 -14.10 7.82
C TRP A 172 4.07 -14.86 7.90
N HIS A 173 4.51 -15.39 6.76
CA HIS A 173 5.90 -15.80 6.56
C HIS A 173 6.80 -14.56 6.64
N ASP A 174 8.03 -14.72 7.08
CA ASP A 174 8.92 -13.60 7.36
C ASP A 174 9.46 -12.93 6.08
N ALA A 175 9.92 -13.72 5.13
CA ALA A 175 10.50 -13.23 3.88
C ALA A 175 10.31 -14.25 2.74
N SER A 176 11.39 -14.77 2.12
CA SER A 176 11.35 -15.85 1.12
C SER A 176 11.27 -17.25 1.75
N ASP A 177 11.65 -17.36 3.00
CA ASP A 177 11.47 -18.52 3.86
C ASP A 177 10.06 -18.54 4.50
N TYR A 178 9.74 -19.62 5.19
CA TYR A 178 8.43 -19.80 5.82
C TYR A 178 8.47 -19.73 7.35
N LEU A 179 9.59 -19.26 7.92
CA LEU A 179 9.65 -18.97 9.34
C LEU A 179 8.63 -17.88 9.69
N GLN A 180 8.16 -17.91 10.92
CA GLN A 180 7.28 -16.89 11.45
C GLN A 180 7.78 -16.46 12.83
N TYR A 181 7.90 -15.15 13.02
CA TYR A 181 8.42 -14.59 14.25
C TYR A 181 7.42 -13.61 14.86
N THR A 182 7.20 -13.74 16.16
CA THR A 182 6.37 -12.79 16.91
C THR A 182 7.00 -11.39 16.91
N ALA A 183 8.32 -11.30 16.93
CA ALA A 183 9.03 -10.01 16.94
C ALA A 183 8.62 -9.15 15.75
N THR A 184 8.72 -9.70 14.55
CA THR A 184 8.38 -9.00 13.29
C THR A 184 6.88 -8.86 13.09
N SER A 185 6.10 -9.91 13.35
CA SER A 185 4.63 -9.89 13.15
C SER A 185 3.91 -8.94 14.13
N ALA A 186 4.33 -8.88 15.40
CA ALA A 186 3.73 -7.96 16.36
C ALA A 186 4.05 -6.49 16.04
N ASN A 187 5.29 -6.21 15.59
CA ASN A 187 5.62 -4.89 15.08
C ASN A 187 4.82 -4.56 13.81
N ALA A 188 4.68 -5.50 12.87
CA ALA A 188 3.88 -5.29 11.66
C ALA A 188 2.41 -4.94 12.02
N VAL A 189 1.76 -5.69 12.90
CA VAL A 189 0.41 -5.37 13.39
C VAL A 189 0.37 -3.97 14.00
N PHE A 190 1.36 -3.63 14.85
CA PHE A 190 1.42 -2.30 15.45
C PHE A 190 1.55 -1.20 14.36
N GLN A 191 2.46 -1.35 13.41
CA GLN A 191 2.73 -0.36 12.34
C GLN A 191 1.52 -0.17 11.42
N LEU A 192 0.83 -1.24 11.02
CA LEU A 192 -0.38 -1.16 10.21
C LEU A 192 -1.49 -0.40 10.95
N LEU A 193 -1.77 -0.76 12.21
CA LEU A 193 -2.78 -0.07 13.01
C LEU A 193 -2.39 1.37 13.36
N PHE A 194 -1.11 1.64 13.57
CA PHE A 194 -0.57 2.98 13.76
C PHE A 194 -0.75 3.84 12.51
N ALA A 195 -0.45 3.29 11.34
CA ALA A 195 -0.65 3.97 10.06
C ALA A 195 -2.13 4.33 9.84
N TYR A 196 -3.04 3.37 10.05
CA TYR A 196 -4.47 3.63 9.92
C TYR A 196 -4.99 4.67 10.92
N ARG A 197 -4.63 4.53 12.19
CA ARG A 197 -5.07 5.46 13.24
C ARG A 197 -4.73 6.93 12.93
N ASP A 198 -3.52 7.17 12.42
CA ASP A 198 -3.04 8.54 12.20
C ASP A 198 -3.36 9.07 10.78
N ASN A 199 -3.58 8.18 9.81
CA ASN A 199 -3.77 8.52 8.39
C ASN A 199 -4.88 7.64 7.75
N PRO A 200 -6.10 7.56 8.31
CA PRO A 200 -7.13 6.63 7.83
C PRO A 200 -7.54 6.89 6.38
N GLU A 201 -7.45 8.16 5.94
CA GLU A 201 -7.76 8.55 4.57
C GLU A 201 -6.78 7.99 3.53
N ALA A 202 -5.66 7.39 3.93
CA ALA A 202 -4.68 6.78 3.02
C ALA A 202 -4.98 5.32 2.64
N PHE A 203 -6.11 4.73 3.06
CA PHE A 203 -6.36 3.31 2.87
C PHE A 203 -7.72 3.02 2.23
N ASP A 204 -7.73 2.15 1.23
CA ASP A 204 -8.92 1.73 0.47
C ASP A 204 -9.51 0.42 1.01
N ASP A 205 -10.65 0.04 0.44
CA ASP A 205 -11.37 -1.21 0.66
C ASP A 205 -11.57 -1.85 -0.72
N ALA A 206 -10.54 -2.56 -1.18
CA ALA A 206 -10.50 -3.21 -2.50
C ALA A 206 -10.49 -4.74 -2.39
N TYR A 207 -10.15 -5.28 -1.21
CA TYR A 207 -10.04 -6.71 -0.93
C TYR A 207 -10.89 -7.11 0.26
N GLY A 208 -11.36 -8.36 0.27
CA GLY A 208 -12.03 -8.94 1.43
C GLY A 208 -11.05 -9.42 2.51
N ALA A 209 -11.56 -9.78 3.67
CA ALA A 209 -10.76 -10.30 4.78
C ALA A 209 -9.98 -11.58 4.44
N ASP A 210 -10.41 -12.33 3.42
CA ASP A 210 -9.69 -13.49 2.87
C ASP A 210 -8.53 -13.11 1.94
N GLY A 211 -8.34 -11.81 1.65
CA GLY A 211 -7.32 -11.28 0.76
C GLY A 211 -7.65 -11.40 -0.73
N LEU A 212 -8.86 -11.82 -1.09
CA LEU A 212 -9.32 -11.86 -2.48
C LEU A 212 -9.92 -10.51 -2.91
N PRO A 213 -9.86 -10.16 -4.19
CA PRO A 213 -10.45 -8.92 -4.69
C PRO A 213 -11.96 -8.84 -4.42
N GLY A 214 -12.40 -7.70 -3.89
CA GLY A 214 -13.80 -7.37 -3.61
C GLY A 214 -13.92 -6.63 -2.26
N PRO A 215 -14.54 -5.44 -2.25
CA PRO A 215 -14.72 -4.66 -1.03
C PRO A 215 -15.65 -5.37 -0.05
N ASN A 216 -15.40 -5.20 1.25
CA ASN A 216 -16.22 -5.79 2.30
C ASN A 216 -16.73 -4.77 3.35
N GLY A 217 -16.51 -3.48 3.11
CA GLY A 217 -16.89 -2.39 4.01
C GLY A 217 -15.82 -2.03 5.05
N ILE A 218 -14.69 -2.75 5.06
CA ILE A 218 -13.59 -2.57 6.01
C ILE A 218 -12.33 -2.22 5.22
N PRO A 219 -11.58 -1.16 5.60
CA PRO A 219 -10.32 -0.84 4.92
C PRO A 219 -9.34 -2.02 4.91
N ASP A 220 -8.68 -2.25 3.78
CA ASP A 220 -7.78 -3.38 3.55
C ASP A 220 -6.70 -3.54 4.64
N ILE A 221 -6.17 -2.41 5.11
CA ILE A 221 -5.16 -2.40 6.17
C ILE A 221 -5.71 -2.92 7.51
N ILE A 222 -6.99 -2.69 7.79
CA ILE A 222 -7.65 -3.19 9.00
C ILE A 222 -7.83 -4.71 8.93
N ASP A 223 -8.26 -5.23 7.78
CA ASP A 223 -8.36 -6.67 7.56
C ASP A 223 -7.00 -7.36 7.64
N GLU A 224 -5.96 -6.75 7.06
CA GLU A 224 -4.60 -7.29 7.11
C GLU A 224 -4.04 -7.26 8.55
N ALA A 225 -4.22 -6.15 9.27
CA ALA A 225 -3.80 -6.07 10.67
C ALA A 225 -4.56 -7.06 11.58
N LYS A 226 -5.87 -7.25 11.32
CA LYS A 226 -6.67 -8.24 12.04
C LYS A 226 -6.18 -9.66 11.78
N PHE A 227 -5.81 -9.98 10.55
CA PHE A 227 -5.25 -11.29 10.20
C PHE A 227 -4.02 -11.61 11.05
N GLY A 228 -3.08 -10.69 11.18
CA GLY A 228 -1.93 -10.84 12.08
C GLY A 228 -2.30 -10.86 13.56
N MET A 229 -3.28 -10.04 13.96
CA MET A 229 -3.78 -10.02 15.35
C MET A 229 -4.39 -11.36 15.77
N ASP A 230 -5.15 -12.00 14.90
CA ASP A 230 -5.73 -13.32 15.18
C ASP A 230 -4.65 -14.39 15.38
N TRP A 231 -3.57 -14.32 14.59
CA TRP A 231 -2.43 -15.19 14.80
C TRP A 231 -1.70 -14.90 16.12
N LEU A 232 -1.46 -13.64 16.49
CA LEU A 232 -0.86 -13.28 17.77
C LEU A 232 -1.66 -13.80 18.95
N LYS A 233 -2.99 -13.81 18.87
CA LYS A 233 -3.86 -14.39 19.92
C LYS A 233 -3.63 -15.90 20.08
N LYS A 234 -3.42 -16.64 18.98
CA LYS A 234 -3.08 -18.07 19.00
C LYS A 234 -1.70 -18.31 19.58
N MET A 235 -0.72 -17.46 19.27
CA MET A 235 0.65 -17.52 19.78
C MET A 235 0.75 -17.10 21.27
N ASN A 236 -0.34 -16.56 21.85
CA ASN A 236 -0.46 -16.22 23.29
C ASN A 236 -1.71 -16.89 23.87
N PRO A 237 -1.70 -18.22 24.09
CA PRO A 237 -2.88 -18.94 24.56
C PRO A 237 -3.26 -18.69 26.03
N SER A 238 -2.34 -18.15 26.83
CA SER A 238 -2.59 -17.82 28.25
C SER A 238 -1.72 -16.64 28.70
N SER A 239 -2.02 -16.10 29.88
CA SER A 239 -1.29 -14.97 30.49
C SER A 239 0.18 -15.26 30.84
N THR A 240 0.65 -16.48 30.65
CA THR A 240 2.03 -16.89 30.95
C THR A 240 2.68 -17.67 29.83
N GLU A 241 1.98 -17.88 28.72
CA GLU A 241 2.51 -18.59 27.54
C GLU A 241 2.58 -17.63 26.36
N PHE A 242 3.79 -17.24 26.03
CA PHE A 242 4.13 -16.35 24.92
C PHE A 242 5.07 -17.11 23.98
N TYR A 243 4.60 -17.46 22.79
CA TYR A 243 5.44 -18.11 21.80
C TYR A 243 6.07 -17.04 20.89
N ASN A 244 7.34 -17.21 20.49
CA ASN A 244 8.08 -16.20 19.74
C ASN A 244 8.49 -16.62 18.34
N GLN A 245 8.34 -17.91 17.97
CA GLN A 245 8.81 -18.43 16.72
C GLN A 245 8.03 -19.67 16.29
N ILE A 246 7.78 -19.81 14.98
CA ILE A 246 7.37 -21.06 14.33
C ILE A 246 8.46 -21.43 13.32
N ALA A 247 8.83 -22.72 13.24
CA ALA A 247 9.95 -23.25 12.47
C ALA A 247 11.33 -22.82 13.01
N ASP A 248 12.40 -23.14 12.31
CA ASP A 248 13.79 -22.74 12.59
C ASP A 248 14.61 -22.79 11.30
N ASP A 249 15.89 -22.44 11.34
CA ASP A 249 16.78 -22.29 10.17
C ASP A 249 16.93 -23.55 9.29
N ARG A 250 16.32 -24.68 9.67
CA ARG A 250 16.14 -25.84 8.78
C ARG A 250 15.20 -25.53 7.62
N ASP A 251 14.40 -24.49 7.76
CA ASP A 251 13.53 -23.95 6.71
C ASP A 251 14.30 -23.48 5.48
N HIS A 252 15.49 -22.92 5.64
CA HIS A 252 16.34 -22.46 4.54
C HIS A 252 16.90 -23.65 3.73
N SER A 253 16.04 -24.32 2.97
CA SER A 253 16.36 -25.55 2.24
C SER A 253 15.95 -25.50 0.76
N GLY A 254 16.21 -24.36 0.09
CA GLY A 254 15.96 -24.14 -1.33
C GLY A 254 14.55 -23.61 -1.60
N TYR A 255 14.30 -23.26 -2.86
CA TYR A 255 13.04 -22.69 -3.31
C TYR A 255 11.93 -23.73 -3.36
N ARG A 256 10.79 -23.42 -2.76
CA ARG A 256 9.58 -24.24 -2.75
C ARG A 256 8.34 -23.38 -2.51
N LEU A 257 7.20 -23.81 -2.96
CA LEU A 257 5.96 -23.11 -2.66
C LEU A 257 5.46 -23.47 -1.25
N PRO A 258 4.82 -22.56 -0.50
CA PRO A 258 4.38 -22.83 0.86
C PRO A 258 3.37 -23.96 0.95
N ASN A 259 2.49 -24.12 -0.03
CA ASN A 259 1.51 -25.21 -0.12
C ASN A 259 2.13 -26.56 -0.55
N LYS A 260 3.40 -26.57 -0.91
CA LYS A 260 4.20 -27.76 -1.27
C LYS A 260 5.41 -27.92 -0.34
N ASP A 261 5.44 -27.20 0.78
CA ASP A 261 6.53 -27.33 1.74
C ASP A 261 6.61 -28.75 2.29
N SER A 262 7.79 -29.34 2.20
CA SER A 262 8.10 -30.70 2.58
C SER A 262 9.18 -30.80 3.66
N VAL A 263 9.55 -29.69 4.28
CA VAL A 263 10.57 -29.69 5.33
C VAL A 263 10.06 -30.44 6.55
N ILE A 264 10.83 -31.44 6.99
CA ILE A 264 10.54 -32.28 8.15
C ILE A 264 11.41 -31.84 9.31
N TYR A 265 10.80 -31.28 10.34
CA TYR A 265 11.48 -30.84 11.57
C TYR A 265 11.65 -31.98 12.57
N ASP A 266 10.67 -32.88 12.67
CA ASP A 266 10.70 -34.09 13.48
C ASP A 266 9.96 -35.23 12.74
N PRO A 267 10.59 -36.37 12.45
CA PRO A 267 9.95 -37.47 11.72
C PRO A 267 8.76 -38.12 12.47
N ASN A 268 8.64 -37.88 13.77
CA ASN A 268 7.58 -38.44 14.60
C ASN A 268 6.43 -37.42 14.88
N ARG A 269 6.54 -36.19 14.40
CA ARG A 269 5.57 -35.11 14.68
C ARG A 269 5.14 -34.44 13.38
N ARG A 270 3.86 -34.08 13.31
CA ARG A 270 3.32 -33.28 12.21
C ARG A 270 3.46 -31.78 12.47
N GLY A 271 3.57 -31.01 11.41
CA GLY A 271 3.67 -29.54 11.44
C GLY A 271 5.06 -29.07 11.84
N ARG A 272 5.15 -27.76 12.05
CA ARG A 272 6.38 -27.07 12.41
C ARG A 272 6.46 -26.87 13.94
N PRO A 273 7.67 -26.80 14.52
CA PRO A 273 7.82 -26.51 15.94
C PRO A 273 7.40 -25.08 16.26
N VAL A 274 6.79 -24.88 17.41
CA VAL A 274 6.49 -23.57 18.00
C VAL A 274 7.25 -23.41 19.31
N TYR A 275 7.95 -22.30 19.48
CA TYR A 275 8.93 -22.08 20.53
C TYR A 275 8.38 -21.17 21.62
N LEU A 276 8.37 -21.63 22.87
CA LEU A 276 7.99 -20.80 24.01
C LEU A 276 9.10 -19.77 24.30
N ALA A 277 8.74 -18.49 24.37
CA ALA A 277 9.63 -17.44 24.83
C ALA A 277 10.07 -17.67 26.28
N SER A 278 11.36 -17.67 26.57
CA SER A 278 11.88 -17.91 27.90
C SER A 278 13.23 -17.24 28.13
N ALA A 279 13.66 -17.14 29.38
CA ALA A 279 15.01 -16.72 29.76
C ALA A 279 16.07 -17.80 29.53
N GLU A 280 15.65 -19.04 29.26
CA GLU A 280 16.54 -20.18 29.05
C GLU A 280 17.11 -20.15 27.64
N LYS A 281 18.37 -20.57 27.50
CA LYS A 281 19.06 -20.65 26.20
C LYS A 281 18.46 -21.75 25.35
N GLN A 282 17.93 -21.39 24.20
CA GLN A 282 17.29 -22.29 23.25
C GLN A 282 18.15 -22.56 22.00
N GLY A 283 17.85 -23.65 21.31
CA GLY A 283 18.46 -24.06 20.06
C GLY A 283 18.39 -25.57 19.91
N VAL A 284 17.86 -26.03 18.77
CA VAL A 284 17.52 -27.46 18.56
C VAL A 284 18.72 -28.36 18.24
N LEU A 285 19.84 -27.77 17.80
CA LEU A 285 21.05 -28.48 17.47
C LEU A 285 22.26 -27.93 18.23
N LYS A 286 23.38 -27.68 17.52
CA LYS A 286 24.65 -27.27 18.09
C LYS A 286 24.62 -25.85 18.68
N TYR A 287 23.95 -24.97 18.01
CA TYR A 287 23.96 -23.56 18.36
C TYR A 287 22.87 -23.22 19.40
N LYS A 288 23.11 -22.19 20.17
CA LYS A 288 22.18 -21.70 21.21
C LYS A 288 22.08 -20.19 21.14
N ASN A 289 20.88 -19.68 21.38
CA ASN A 289 20.64 -18.25 21.58
C ASN A 289 21.21 -17.77 22.93
N ARG A 290 20.99 -16.48 23.21
CA ARG A 290 21.48 -15.80 24.42
C ARG A 290 20.35 -15.16 25.21
N SER A 291 19.15 -15.73 25.15
CA SER A 291 17.98 -15.21 25.89
C SER A 291 18.28 -14.99 27.38
N THR A 292 17.68 -13.93 27.94
CA THR A 292 17.88 -13.50 29.32
C THR A 292 16.59 -13.21 30.08
N GLY A 293 15.47 -13.07 29.35
CA GLY A 293 14.14 -12.76 29.86
C GLY A 293 13.09 -12.93 28.80
N VAL A 294 11.91 -12.34 29.02
CA VAL A 294 10.77 -12.41 28.11
C VAL A 294 10.20 -11.02 27.79
N ALA A 295 10.79 -9.96 28.36
CA ALA A 295 10.21 -8.62 28.26
C ALA A 295 10.17 -8.09 26.83
N SER A 296 11.16 -8.41 25.96
CA SER A 296 11.14 -8.01 24.56
C SER A 296 9.92 -8.58 23.80
N THR A 297 9.66 -9.87 23.95
CA THR A 297 8.49 -10.54 23.32
C THR A 297 7.18 -10.09 23.96
N ALA A 298 7.08 -10.07 25.29
CA ALA A 298 5.86 -9.70 26.00
C ALA A 298 5.48 -8.22 25.78
N GLY A 299 6.46 -7.33 25.65
CA GLY A 299 6.27 -5.91 25.30
C GLY A 299 5.65 -5.73 23.92
N LYS A 300 6.17 -6.46 22.94
CA LYS A 300 5.62 -6.46 21.56
C LYS A 300 4.18 -6.96 21.50
N TYR A 301 3.85 -8.05 22.23
CA TYR A 301 2.46 -8.49 22.37
C TYR A 301 1.57 -7.43 23.03
N ALA A 302 2.05 -6.83 24.12
CA ALA A 302 1.27 -5.86 24.88
C ALA A 302 0.96 -4.60 24.04
N SER A 303 1.93 -4.08 23.30
CA SER A 303 1.72 -2.91 22.42
C SER A 303 0.80 -3.22 21.26
N ALA A 304 0.96 -4.37 20.59
CA ALA A 304 0.09 -4.80 19.50
C ALA A 304 -1.36 -5.01 19.96
N PHE A 305 -1.58 -5.68 21.10
CA PHE A 305 -2.92 -5.86 21.66
C PHE A 305 -3.54 -4.53 22.10
N ALA A 306 -2.77 -3.61 22.70
CA ALA A 306 -3.29 -2.33 23.17
C ALA A 306 -3.73 -1.42 22.00
N ILE A 307 -2.94 -1.31 20.92
CA ILE A 307 -3.35 -0.54 19.73
C ILE A 307 -4.52 -1.25 19.03
N GLY A 308 -4.53 -2.59 18.99
CA GLY A 308 -5.64 -3.38 18.47
C GLY A 308 -6.95 -3.12 19.21
N ALA A 309 -6.94 -3.12 20.54
CA ALA A 309 -8.10 -2.79 21.35
C ALA A 309 -8.65 -1.38 21.07
N THR A 310 -7.78 -0.45 20.68
CA THR A 310 -8.15 0.94 20.37
C THR A 310 -8.72 1.07 18.97
N VAL A 311 -8.02 0.55 17.96
CA VAL A 311 -8.31 0.80 16.54
C VAL A 311 -9.33 -0.19 15.98
N LEU A 312 -9.21 -1.49 16.30
CA LEU A 312 -10.17 -2.48 15.80
C LEU A 312 -11.57 -2.37 16.41
N LYS A 313 -11.72 -1.62 17.49
CA LYS A 313 -13.02 -1.40 18.15
C LYS A 313 -14.10 -0.86 17.20
N GLU A 314 -13.70 -0.06 16.22
CA GLU A 314 -14.62 0.54 15.26
C GLU A 314 -15.23 -0.51 14.32
N PHE A 315 -14.46 -1.54 13.98
CA PHE A 315 -14.83 -2.56 13.00
C PHE A 315 -15.20 -3.89 13.65
N TYR A 316 -14.56 -4.22 14.79
CA TYR A 316 -14.67 -5.48 15.52
C TYR A 316 -14.78 -5.23 17.04
N PRO A 317 -15.91 -4.66 17.49
CA PRO A 317 -16.07 -4.24 18.91
C PRO A 317 -15.91 -5.39 19.91
N GLU A 318 -16.20 -6.65 19.50
CA GLU A 318 -16.04 -7.85 20.32
C GLU A 318 -14.58 -8.17 20.69
N TYR A 319 -13.62 -7.59 19.97
CA TYR A 319 -12.19 -7.76 20.27
C TYR A 319 -11.70 -6.92 21.45
N THR A 320 -12.38 -5.82 21.78
CA THR A 320 -11.87 -4.79 22.69
C THR A 320 -11.50 -5.33 24.06
N ASP A 321 -12.42 -6.07 24.70
CA ASP A 321 -12.23 -6.57 26.07
C ASP A 321 -11.14 -7.65 26.14
N ASP A 322 -11.12 -8.60 25.18
CA ASP A 322 -10.12 -9.66 25.12
C ASP A 322 -8.71 -9.07 24.87
N LEU A 323 -8.57 -8.15 23.92
CA LEU A 323 -7.28 -7.54 23.61
C LEU A 323 -6.79 -6.63 24.75
N THR A 324 -7.67 -5.88 25.41
CA THR A 324 -7.32 -5.06 26.58
C THR A 324 -6.74 -5.94 27.68
N LYS A 325 -7.44 -7.03 28.02
CA LYS A 325 -6.99 -7.98 29.04
C LYS A 325 -5.63 -8.60 28.68
N ARG A 326 -5.46 -9.05 27.43
CA ARG A 326 -4.20 -9.62 26.94
C ARG A 326 -3.04 -8.62 26.99
N ALA A 327 -3.28 -7.37 26.63
CA ALA A 327 -2.27 -6.31 26.69
C ALA A 327 -1.77 -6.10 28.13
N GLU A 328 -2.70 -6.01 29.11
CA GLU A 328 -2.36 -5.83 30.52
C GLU A 328 -1.60 -7.05 31.08
N GLU A 329 -2.05 -8.27 30.75
CA GLU A 329 -1.41 -9.52 31.17
C GLU A 329 0.00 -9.66 30.57
N ALA A 330 0.18 -9.37 29.28
CA ALA A 330 1.47 -9.42 28.61
C ALA A 330 2.45 -8.38 29.19
N TYR A 331 2.02 -7.13 29.37
CA TYR A 331 2.84 -6.11 30.02
C TYR A 331 3.28 -6.51 31.42
N LYS A 332 2.35 -7.02 32.22
CA LYS A 332 2.63 -7.49 33.58
C LYS A 332 3.63 -8.64 33.58
N TYR A 333 3.51 -9.57 32.66
CA TYR A 333 4.42 -10.71 32.53
C TYR A 333 5.83 -10.24 32.14
N GLY A 334 5.96 -9.37 31.11
CA GLY A 334 7.25 -8.79 30.70
C GLY A 334 7.93 -8.03 31.83
N LYS A 335 7.19 -7.24 32.60
CA LYS A 335 7.71 -6.52 33.77
C LYS A 335 8.27 -7.43 34.86
N LEU A 336 7.71 -8.64 35.03
CA LEU A 336 8.16 -9.65 35.98
C LEU A 336 9.36 -10.47 35.48
N HIS A 337 9.56 -10.52 34.14
CA HIS A 337 10.61 -11.30 33.50
C HIS A 337 11.46 -10.43 32.56
N PRO A 338 12.18 -9.44 33.13
CA PRO A 338 12.97 -8.49 32.33
C PRO A 338 14.09 -9.18 31.54
N GLY A 339 14.40 -8.65 30.35
CA GLY A 339 15.40 -9.20 29.44
C GLY A 339 14.82 -9.58 28.12
N VAL A 340 15.66 -10.14 27.25
CA VAL A 340 15.33 -10.48 25.86
C VAL A 340 15.04 -11.97 25.70
N SER A 341 14.08 -12.28 24.81
CA SER A 341 13.84 -13.63 24.31
C SER A 341 14.18 -13.67 22.81
N GLN A 342 15.33 -14.24 22.51
CA GLN A 342 15.83 -14.40 21.13
C GLN A 342 15.22 -15.63 20.48
N THR A 343 15.20 -15.68 19.15
CA THR A 343 14.74 -16.86 18.42
C THR A 343 15.75 -18.02 18.55
N ALA A 344 15.30 -19.24 18.32
CA ALA A 344 16.12 -20.45 18.52
C ALA A 344 16.82 -20.86 17.23
N PRO A 345 18.16 -20.92 17.19
CA PRO A 345 18.92 -21.42 16.05
C PRO A 345 18.82 -22.94 15.93
N GLY A 346 19.07 -23.46 14.71
CA GLY A 346 19.12 -24.88 14.41
C GLY A 346 20.48 -25.35 13.87
N ARG A 347 20.63 -25.34 12.55
CA ARG A 347 21.82 -25.84 11.81
C ARG A 347 22.98 -24.84 11.84
N SER A 348 22.66 -23.54 11.76
CA SER A 348 23.61 -22.44 11.73
C SER A 348 23.42 -21.51 12.95
N PRO A 349 24.36 -20.62 13.26
CA PRO A 349 24.15 -19.59 14.28
C PRO A 349 23.29 -18.44 13.78
N TYR A 350 22.32 -18.71 12.90
CA TYR A 350 21.41 -17.74 12.31
C TYR A 350 20.12 -17.69 13.14
N PHE A 351 19.83 -16.53 13.70
CA PHE A 351 18.63 -16.27 14.49
C PHE A 351 18.47 -14.76 14.73
N TYR A 352 17.33 -14.32 15.15
CA TYR A 352 17.10 -12.93 15.55
C TYR A 352 17.73 -12.69 16.92
N GLU A 353 18.78 -11.87 16.93
CA GLU A 353 19.69 -11.67 18.06
C GLU A 353 19.25 -10.49 18.94
N GLU A 354 17.94 -10.29 19.17
CA GLU A 354 17.43 -9.20 19.99
C GLU A 354 18.27 -9.02 21.25
N ASP A 355 18.73 -7.80 21.50
CA ASP A 355 19.56 -7.43 22.64
C ASP A 355 19.04 -6.17 23.34
N ASN A 356 17.81 -5.79 23.00
CA ASN A 356 17.06 -4.68 23.56
C ASN A 356 15.65 -5.13 23.96
N TRP A 357 15.08 -4.53 24.98
CA TRP A 357 13.73 -4.78 25.47
C TRP A 357 13.09 -3.54 26.12
N ILE A 358 13.87 -2.47 26.27
CA ILE A 358 13.46 -1.25 26.97
C ILE A 358 12.43 -0.49 26.15
N ASP A 359 12.68 -0.35 24.85
CA ASP A 359 11.80 0.26 23.86
C ASP A 359 10.46 -0.51 23.73
N ASP A 360 10.48 -1.83 23.75
CA ASP A 360 9.26 -2.67 23.72
C ASP A 360 8.37 -2.42 24.95
N MET A 361 8.99 -2.33 26.12
CA MET A 361 8.26 -2.07 27.37
C MET A 361 7.83 -0.60 27.47
N GLU A 362 8.56 0.33 26.89
CA GLU A 362 8.14 1.73 26.74
C GLU A 362 6.91 1.84 25.86
N LEU A 363 6.95 1.22 24.68
CA LEU A 363 5.85 1.23 23.74
C LEU A 363 4.60 0.56 24.34
N ALA A 364 4.77 -0.58 24.99
CA ALA A 364 3.68 -1.27 25.69
C ALA A 364 3.03 -0.40 26.79
N ALA A 365 3.86 0.23 27.63
CA ALA A 365 3.37 1.10 28.70
C ALA A 365 2.69 2.36 28.13
N SER A 366 3.22 2.96 27.05
CA SER A 366 2.65 4.15 26.41
C SER A 366 1.30 3.81 25.76
N SER A 367 1.20 2.66 25.09
CA SER A 367 -0.03 2.19 24.44
C SER A 367 -1.10 1.83 25.47
N LEU A 368 -0.74 1.18 26.59
CA LEU A 368 -1.65 0.89 27.68
C LEU A 368 -2.13 2.16 28.38
N TYR A 369 -1.26 3.17 28.56
CA TYR A 369 -1.71 4.46 29.08
C TYR A 369 -2.76 5.11 28.18
N LYS A 370 -2.55 5.11 26.85
CA LYS A 370 -3.53 5.64 25.90
C LYS A 370 -4.86 4.88 25.93
N LEU A 371 -4.80 3.56 26.12
CA LEU A 371 -5.99 2.71 26.14
C LEU A 371 -6.79 2.85 27.44
N THR A 372 -6.11 2.90 28.61
CA THR A 372 -6.76 2.78 29.93
C THR A 372 -6.84 4.10 30.70
N GLY A 373 -5.95 5.05 30.43
CA GLY A 373 -5.79 6.28 31.22
C GLY A 373 -5.09 6.09 32.56
N ASP A 374 -4.59 4.89 32.89
CA ASP A 374 -3.93 4.63 34.18
C ASP A 374 -2.53 5.27 34.21
N GLU A 375 -2.35 6.27 35.08
CA GLU A 375 -1.12 7.03 35.27
C GLU A 375 0.09 6.16 35.67
N SER A 376 -0.13 4.93 36.17
CA SER A 376 0.96 4.02 36.50
C SER A 376 1.71 3.55 35.25
N TYR A 377 1.02 3.37 34.13
CA TYR A 377 1.64 3.05 32.84
C TYR A 377 2.46 4.23 32.31
N LYS A 378 1.94 5.46 32.34
CA LYS A 378 2.67 6.67 31.94
C LYS A 378 3.95 6.86 32.76
N LYS A 379 3.90 6.63 34.08
CA LYS A 379 5.10 6.67 34.92
C LYS A 379 6.13 5.61 34.52
N SER A 380 5.67 4.42 34.14
CA SER A 380 6.55 3.35 33.67
C SER A 380 7.16 3.69 32.32
N ALA A 381 6.37 4.21 31.35
CA ALA A 381 6.86 4.67 30.07
C ALA A 381 7.93 5.74 30.19
N LEU A 382 7.73 6.77 31.05
CA LEU A 382 8.73 7.81 31.32
C LEU A 382 10.04 7.24 31.88
N LYS A 383 9.94 6.17 32.70
CA LYS A 383 11.13 5.49 33.23
C LYS A 383 11.90 4.81 32.09
N TYR A 384 11.24 3.98 31.28
CA TYR A 384 11.87 3.29 30.15
C TYR A 384 12.46 4.28 29.13
N ALA A 385 11.73 5.34 28.75
CA ALA A 385 12.24 6.40 27.88
C ALA A 385 13.52 7.04 28.41
N SER A 386 13.67 7.19 29.73
CA SER A 386 14.88 7.73 30.35
C SER A 386 16.07 6.76 30.34
N GLU A 387 15.80 5.45 30.26
CA GLU A 387 16.81 4.38 30.20
C GLU A 387 17.34 4.20 28.77
N GLU A 388 16.48 4.31 27.74
CA GLU A 388 16.88 4.30 26.33
C GLU A 388 16.49 5.61 25.64
N LYS A 389 17.42 6.53 25.58
CA LYS A 389 17.19 7.87 24.98
C LYS A 389 17.40 7.91 23.48
N VAL A 390 18.18 7.01 22.93
CA VAL A 390 18.49 6.90 21.49
C VAL A 390 18.52 5.42 21.16
N THR A 391 17.81 5.02 20.12
CA THR A 391 17.81 3.63 19.64
C THR A 391 19.25 3.14 19.43
N PRO A 392 19.66 2.01 20.03
CA PRO A 392 21.08 1.67 20.19
C PRO A 392 21.87 1.41 18.90
N TRP A 393 21.22 1.14 17.76
CA TRP A 393 21.90 0.99 16.47
C TRP A 393 22.42 2.31 15.90
N ILE A 394 21.81 3.44 16.28
CA ILE A 394 22.18 4.76 15.74
C ILE A 394 23.63 5.09 16.15
N GLY A 395 24.45 5.37 15.14
CA GLY A 395 25.88 5.66 15.32
C GLY A 395 26.80 4.44 15.27
N ARG A 396 26.28 3.23 15.04
CA ARG A 396 27.07 1.99 14.88
C ARG A 396 27.35 1.68 13.42
N ASP A 397 28.47 1.00 13.15
CA ASP A 397 28.83 0.48 11.83
C ASP A 397 28.59 -1.01 11.70
N THR A 398 28.54 -1.72 12.83
CA THR A 398 28.30 -3.16 12.89
C THR A 398 27.17 -3.46 13.87
N ILE A 399 26.25 -4.31 13.44
CA ILE A 399 25.07 -4.71 14.20
C ILE A 399 24.86 -6.19 13.93
N LEU A 400 24.52 -6.98 14.94
CA LEU A 400 24.10 -8.35 14.77
C LEU A 400 22.71 -8.39 14.13
N HIS A 401 22.35 -9.53 13.57
CA HIS A 401 21.09 -9.70 12.86
C HIS A 401 19.89 -9.43 13.79
N TYR A 402 19.07 -8.41 13.47
CA TYR A 402 17.95 -7.90 14.27
C TYR A 402 18.27 -7.54 15.74
N GLN A 403 19.53 -7.21 16.06
CA GLN A 403 19.99 -6.99 17.44
C GLN A 403 19.19 -5.93 18.19
N TYR A 404 18.78 -4.87 17.53
CA TYR A 404 18.05 -3.73 18.11
C TYR A 404 16.68 -3.52 17.46
N TYR A 405 16.02 -4.62 17.17
CA TYR A 405 14.67 -4.59 16.58
C TYR A 405 13.59 -4.36 17.67
N PRO A 406 12.55 -3.52 17.37
CA PRO A 406 12.35 -2.73 16.15
C PRO A 406 13.35 -1.57 16.04
N PHE A 407 13.67 -1.17 14.80
CA PHE A 407 14.71 -0.15 14.57
C PHE A 407 14.21 1.28 14.83
N LEU A 408 12.94 1.47 15.09
CA LEU A 408 12.32 2.71 15.55
C LEU A 408 11.72 2.52 16.94
N ASN A 409 12.19 3.29 17.93
CA ASN A 409 11.50 3.35 19.21
C ASN A 409 10.21 4.19 19.08
N SER A 410 9.10 3.54 18.69
CA SER A 410 7.77 4.17 18.60
C SER A 410 7.21 4.58 19.97
N GLY A 411 7.76 4.05 21.07
CA GLY A 411 7.40 4.40 22.45
C GLY A 411 7.59 5.88 22.75
N HIS A 412 8.67 6.48 22.28
CA HIS A 412 8.90 7.92 22.43
C HIS A 412 7.81 8.78 21.80
N HIS A 413 7.31 8.43 20.60
CA HIS A 413 6.21 9.13 19.95
C HIS A 413 4.91 8.93 20.71
N GLU A 414 4.57 7.67 21.03
CA GLU A 414 3.34 7.33 21.76
C GLU A 414 3.27 8.03 23.11
N LEU A 415 4.40 8.08 23.83
CA LEU A 415 4.52 8.79 25.10
C LEU A 415 4.44 10.31 24.93
N ALA A 416 5.26 10.90 24.04
CA ALA A 416 5.35 12.34 23.84
C ALA A 416 4.01 12.96 23.44
N SER A 417 3.17 12.24 22.66
CA SER A 417 1.84 12.70 22.27
C SER A 417 0.86 12.86 23.44
N THR A 418 1.15 12.25 24.61
CA THR A 418 0.35 12.33 25.83
C THR A 418 0.91 13.32 26.87
N LEU A 419 2.09 13.87 26.61
CA LEU A 419 2.80 14.73 27.57
C LEU A 419 2.60 16.21 27.23
N GLU A 420 2.73 17.03 28.26
CA GLU A 420 2.68 18.51 28.14
C GLU A 420 4.05 19.14 28.41
N SER A 421 4.27 20.33 27.81
CA SER A 421 5.35 21.27 28.14
C SER A 421 6.75 20.63 28.21
N ASN A 422 7.42 20.74 29.36
CA ASN A 422 8.83 20.36 29.52
C ASN A 422 9.08 18.86 29.34
N LYS A 423 8.18 17.99 29.80
CA LYS A 423 8.34 16.53 29.65
C LYS A 423 8.19 16.10 28.19
N ARG A 424 7.27 16.71 27.45
CA ARG A 424 7.14 16.49 26.01
C ARG A 424 8.44 16.88 25.29
N LYS A 425 8.99 18.08 25.59
CA LYS A 425 10.26 18.54 25.03
C LYS A 425 11.43 17.60 25.38
N GLU A 426 11.46 17.06 26.59
CA GLU A 426 12.47 16.10 27.01
C GLU A 426 12.42 14.83 26.15
N VAL A 427 11.25 14.17 26.06
CA VAL A 427 11.11 12.91 25.31
C VAL A 427 11.32 13.13 23.81
N THR A 428 10.77 14.19 23.20
CA THR A 428 11.01 14.51 21.79
C THR A 428 12.48 14.81 21.49
N SER A 429 13.25 15.35 22.47
CA SER A 429 14.68 15.57 22.30
C SER A 429 15.47 14.27 22.09
N TYR A 430 14.93 13.12 22.48
CA TYR A 430 15.60 11.83 22.29
C TYR A 430 15.62 11.48 20.79
N TYR A 431 14.50 11.67 20.06
CA TYR A 431 14.49 11.58 18.61
C TYR A 431 15.48 12.56 17.95
N GLY A 432 15.46 13.84 18.39
CA GLY A 432 16.37 14.85 17.87
C GLY A 432 17.85 14.49 18.02
N LYS A 433 18.24 13.86 19.13
CA LYS A 433 19.62 13.37 19.32
C LYS A 433 20.00 12.26 18.34
N GLY A 434 19.10 11.27 18.15
CA GLY A 434 19.30 10.21 17.16
C GLY A 434 19.43 10.77 15.75
N LEU A 435 18.52 11.68 15.36
CA LEU A 435 18.55 12.33 14.05
C LEU A 435 19.80 13.18 13.84
N GLN A 436 20.27 13.88 14.87
CA GLN A 436 21.55 14.61 14.81
C GLN A 436 22.72 13.66 14.49
N MET A 437 22.78 12.50 15.15
CA MET A 437 23.85 11.52 14.90
C MET A 437 23.78 10.97 13.46
N LEU A 438 22.59 10.66 12.95
CA LEU A 438 22.40 10.22 11.57
C LEU A 438 22.78 11.31 10.58
N HIS A 439 22.36 12.54 10.83
CA HIS A 439 22.68 13.70 9.98
C HIS A 439 24.19 13.95 9.93
N GLU A 440 24.88 13.96 11.07
CA GLU A 440 26.34 14.15 11.13
C GLU A 440 27.09 13.08 10.33
N ARG A 441 26.62 11.84 10.31
CA ARG A 441 27.21 10.75 9.50
C ARG A 441 26.93 10.88 8.01
N GLY A 442 25.72 11.36 7.64
CA GLY A 442 25.24 11.38 6.25
C GLY A 442 25.49 12.70 5.51
N LYS A 443 25.62 13.83 6.20
CA LYS A 443 25.62 15.18 5.59
C LYS A 443 26.69 15.43 4.53
N ASP A 444 27.81 14.71 4.58
CA ASP A 444 28.95 14.91 3.70
C ASP A 444 28.87 14.04 2.42
N ASN A 445 28.00 13.02 2.37
CA ASN A 445 27.77 12.24 1.16
C ASN A 445 26.56 12.77 0.35
N PRO A 446 26.48 12.46 -0.95
CA PRO A 446 25.45 13.03 -1.83
C PRO A 446 24.01 12.59 -1.50
N PHE A 447 23.83 11.46 -0.83
CA PHE A 447 22.54 10.84 -0.50
C PHE A 447 22.08 11.09 0.94
N TYR A 448 22.87 11.78 1.77
CA TYR A 448 22.61 11.96 3.21
C TYR A 448 22.44 10.65 3.97
N ILE A 449 23.00 9.53 3.46
CA ILE A 449 22.87 8.22 4.06
C ILE A 449 23.78 8.09 5.28
N GLY A 450 23.21 8.13 6.47
CA GLY A 450 23.91 8.01 7.75
C GLY A 450 23.68 6.68 8.46
N ILE A 451 22.92 5.76 7.83
CA ILE A 451 22.67 4.42 8.36
C ILE A 451 23.83 3.46 8.02
N PRO A 452 24.04 2.38 8.77
CA PRO A 452 25.00 1.34 8.40
C PRO A 452 24.44 0.45 7.27
N PHE A 453 25.29 0.01 6.35
CA PHE A 453 24.94 -0.95 5.31
C PHE A 453 25.10 -2.39 5.82
N VAL A 454 24.31 -2.74 6.82
CA VAL A 454 24.21 -4.11 7.35
C VAL A 454 22.99 -4.80 6.73
N TRP A 455 22.79 -6.08 7.01
CA TRP A 455 21.62 -6.83 6.56
C TRP A 455 20.33 -6.08 6.90
N CYS A 456 19.36 -6.06 5.98
CA CYS A 456 18.12 -5.29 6.08
C CYS A 456 18.34 -3.78 6.18
N SER A 457 19.34 -3.22 5.46
CA SER A 457 19.70 -1.79 5.55
C SER A 457 18.52 -0.86 5.21
N ASN A 458 17.58 -1.26 4.34
CA ASN A 458 16.40 -0.47 4.03
C ASN A 458 15.41 -0.38 5.19
N ASN A 459 15.39 -1.35 6.11
CA ASN A 459 14.58 -1.25 7.34
C ASN A 459 15.10 -0.12 8.24
N PHE A 460 16.42 0.09 8.27
CA PHE A 460 17.02 1.23 9.00
C PHE A 460 16.75 2.57 8.29
N VAL A 461 16.73 2.60 6.96
CA VAL A 461 16.29 3.80 6.21
C VAL A 461 14.84 4.11 6.54
N THR A 462 13.96 3.12 6.52
CA THR A 462 12.53 3.25 6.88
C THR A 462 12.36 3.78 8.31
N ALA A 463 13.13 3.25 9.27
CA ALA A 463 13.12 3.73 10.65
C ALA A 463 13.57 5.20 10.73
N ALA A 464 14.63 5.59 10.02
CA ALA A 464 15.16 6.95 10.03
C ALA A 464 14.21 7.98 9.40
N VAL A 465 13.58 7.67 8.27
CA VAL A 465 12.59 8.59 7.65
C VAL A 465 11.36 8.74 8.52
N THR A 466 10.88 7.64 9.11
CA THR A 466 9.73 7.66 10.02
C THR A 466 10.04 8.45 11.29
N GLN A 467 11.22 8.26 11.89
CA GLN A 467 11.67 9.05 13.05
C GLN A 467 11.75 10.55 12.73
N SER A 468 12.30 10.91 11.56
CA SER A 468 12.37 12.30 11.10
C SER A 468 10.98 12.93 10.97
N ARG A 469 10.06 12.18 10.35
CA ARG A 469 8.67 12.57 10.16
C ARG A 469 7.93 12.79 11.48
N LEU A 470 8.05 11.84 12.41
CA LEU A 470 7.44 11.92 13.73
C LEU A 470 8.02 13.07 14.56
N TYR A 471 9.35 13.27 14.51
CA TYR A 471 10.00 14.39 15.17
C TYR A 471 9.49 15.74 14.68
N HIS A 472 9.43 15.93 13.36
CA HIS A 472 8.88 17.15 12.76
C HIS A 472 7.41 17.38 13.16
N LYS A 473 6.56 16.35 13.09
CA LYS A 473 5.15 16.44 13.54
C LYS A 473 5.01 16.82 15.02
N LEU A 474 5.92 16.37 15.88
CA LEU A 474 5.89 16.66 17.34
C LEU A 474 6.44 18.04 17.70
N THR A 475 7.37 18.59 16.91
CA THR A 475 8.18 19.75 17.29
C THR A 475 8.09 20.93 16.34
N GLU A 476 7.65 20.72 15.09
CA GLU A 476 7.72 21.68 13.96
C GLU A 476 9.18 22.09 13.59
N ASP A 477 10.19 21.40 14.14
CA ASP A 477 11.60 21.64 13.82
C ASP A 477 11.93 21.08 12.43
N ALA A 478 12.34 21.97 11.52
CA ALA A 478 12.64 21.66 10.12
C ALA A 478 14.11 21.23 9.88
N THR A 479 14.92 21.11 10.91
CA THR A 479 16.39 20.89 10.82
C THR A 479 16.74 19.64 9.97
N TYR A 480 15.94 18.59 10.06
CA TYR A 480 16.23 17.30 9.42
C TYR A 480 15.39 17.00 8.17
N LEU A 481 14.58 17.96 7.69
CA LEU A 481 13.70 17.73 6.53
C LEU A 481 14.48 17.41 5.24
N GLU A 482 15.68 18.00 5.04
CA GLU A 482 16.51 17.68 3.87
C GLU A 482 17.07 16.24 3.95
N MET A 483 17.43 15.78 5.15
CA MET A 483 17.85 14.39 5.37
C MET A 483 16.67 13.43 5.17
N GLU A 484 15.48 13.75 5.74
CA GLU A 484 14.26 12.98 5.51
C GLU A 484 13.97 12.82 4.02
N ALA A 485 13.98 13.94 3.26
CA ALA A 485 13.75 13.93 1.82
C ALA A 485 14.78 13.07 1.07
N ALA A 486 16.07 13.19 1.43
CA ALA A 486 17.13 12.41 0.77
C ALA A 486 17.00 10.90 1.05
N LEU A 487 16.69 10.51 2.29
CA LEU A 487 16.48 9.10 2.66
C LEU A 487 15.18 8.52 2.04
N ARG A 488 14.11 9.32 1.97
CA ARG A 488 12.91 8.95 1.19
C ARG A 488 13.27 8.72 -0.29
N ASP A 489 14.00 9.66 -0.89
CA ASP A 489 14.36 9.59 -2.31
C ASP A 489 15.33 8.43 -2.58
N TRP A 490 16.14 8.02 -1.58
CA TRP A 490 16.95 6.80 -1.65
C TRP A 490 16.11 5.55 -1.89
N LEU A 491 14.99 5.41 -1.20
CA LEU A 491 14.08 4.26 -1.37
C LEU A 491 13.44 4.20 -2.77
N PHE A 492 13.35 5.33 -3.45
CA PHE A 492 12.69 5.43 -4.77
C PHE A 492 13.66 5.74 -5.92
N GLY A 493 14.94 5.39 -5.79
CA GLY A 493 15.90 5.42 -6.90
C GLY A 493 16.89 6.58 -6.89
N CYS A 494 16.79 7.57 -5.99
CA CYS A 494 17.88 8.51 -5.78
C CYS A 494 18.97 7.89 -4.90
N ASN A 495 19.56 6.78 -5.37
CA ASN A 495 20.60 6.00 -4.73
C ASN A 495 21.73 5.69 -5.73
N ILE A 496 22.72 4.92 -5.33
CA ILE A 496 23.89 4.62 -6.16
C ILE A 496 23.49 3.92 -7.46
N TRP A 497 22.58 2.95 -7.39
CA TRP A 497 22.17 2.08 -8.52
C TRP A 497 21.09 2.71 -9.41
N GLY A 498 20.29 3.61 -8.88
CA GLY A 498 19.21 4.32 -9.60
C GLY A 498 17.92 3.51 -9.66
N THR A 499 17.78 2.46 -8.87
CA THR A 499 16.59 1.63 -8.78
C THR A 499 15.80 1.91 -7.50
N SER A 500 14.48 1.77 -7.56
CA SER A 500 13.64 1.73 -6.35
C SER A 500 13.99 0.52 -5.51
N MET A 501 13.78 0.63 -4.20
CA MET A 501 13.95 -0.48 -3.26
C MET A 501 12.62 -1.18 -2.91
N ILE A 502 11.56 -0.83 -3.64
CA ILE A 502 10.23 -1.44 -3.49
C ILE A 502 9.85 -2.10 -4.82
N VAL A 503 9.58 -3.41 -4.78
CA VAL A 503 9.22 -4.18 -5.97
C VAL A 503 7.94 -3.61 -6.61
N GLY A 504 7.99 -3.30 -7.91
CA GLY A 504 6.86 -2.81 -8.68
C GLY A 504 6.43 -1.36 -8.42
N LEU A 505 7.13 -0.60 -7.57
CA LEU A 505 6.80 0.79 -7.26
C LEU A 505 7.98 1.73 -7.52
N PRO A 506 7.84 2.71 -8.45
CA PRO A 506 6.66 3.00 -9.29
C PRO A 506 6.51 2.04 -10.47
N ALA A 507 5.29 1.81 -10.91
CA ALA A 507 4.95 0.84 -11.96
C ALA A 507 5.68 1.03 -13.32
N HIS A 508 6.27 2.19 -13.57
CA HIS A 508 7.01 2.52 -14.80
C HIS A 508 8.46 2.97 -14.51
N GLY A 509 8.92 2.75 -13.28
CA GLY A 509 10.29 3.03 -12.87
C GLY A 509 11.20 1.81 -12.99
N ASP A 510 12.46 2.02 -12.65
CA ASP A 510 13.42 0.95 -12.40
C ASP A 510 13.17 0.43 -10.97
N THR A 511 12.75 -0.82 -10.85
CA THR A 511 12.43 -1.50 -9.58
C THR A 511 13.02 -2.90 -9.61
N PRO A 512 13.18 -3.59 -8.47
CA PRO A 512 13.67 -4.98 -8.49
C PRO A 512 12.81 -5.85 -9.41
N THR A 513 13.45 -6.53 -10.33
CA THR A 513 12.83 -7.40 -11.34
C THR A 513 12.95 -8.87 -11.00
N ASP A 514 14.00 -9.23 -10.26
CA ASP A 514 14.37 -10.60 -9.91
C ASP A 514 14.48 -10.79 -8.39
N PRO A 515 13.39 -10.48 -7.63
CA PRO A 515 13.43 -10.54 -6.16
C PRO A 515 13.69 -11.96 -5.67
N HIS A 516 14.45 -12.07 -4.57
CA HIS A 516 14.70 -13.35 -3.91
C HIS A 516 13.41 -13.87 -3.29
N SER A 517 12.67 -14.69 -4.03
CA SER A 517 11.36 -15.24 -3.62
C SER A 517 11.05 -16.55 -4.33
N SER A 518 10.55 -17.52 -3.55
CA SER A 518 10.05 -18.78 -4.12
C SER A 518 8.81 -18.58 -5.00
N LEU A 519 7.94 -17.62 -4.68
CA LEU A 519 6.76 -17.30 -5.50
C LEU A 519 7.17 -16.72 -6.86
N TYR A 520 8.17 -15.85 -6.86
CA TYR A 520 8.71 -15.31 -8.10
C TYR A 520 9.38 -16.41 -8.95
N LEU A 521 10.32 -17.14 -8.39
CA LEU A 521 11.13 -18.11 -9.15
C LEU A 521 10.29 -19.26 -9.72
N LEU A 522 9.29 -19.75 -8.97
CA LEU A 522 8.56 -20.97 -9.31
C LEU A 522 7.23 -20.72 -10.03
N GLU A 523 6.59 -19.60 -9.82
CA GLU A 523 5.26 -19.30 -10.37
C GLU A 523 5.22 -17.94 -11.14
N GLY A 524 6.32 -17.17 -11.13
CA GLY A 524 6.40 -15.88 -11.82
C GLY A 524 5.60 -14.76 -11.14
N TYR A 525 5.20 -14.93 -9.88
CA TYR A 525 4.54 -13.87 -9.12
C TYR A 525 5.54 -12.79 -8.71
N GLN A 526 5.39 -11.59 -9.23
CA GLN A 526 6.13 -10.44 -8.74
C GLN A 526 5.75 -10.17 -7.29
N THR A 527 6.74 -9.97 -6.42
CA THR A 527 6.53 -9.65 -5.01
C THR A 527 6.18 -8.16 -4.82
N ASN A 528 5.20 -7.69 -5.59
CA ASN A 528 4.77 -6.29 -5.62
C ASN A 528 4.51 -5.74 -4.21
N GLY A 529 5.00 -4.53 -3.98
CA GLY A 529 4.89 -3.86 -2.70
C GLY A 529 5.97 -4.24 -1.69
N GLY A 530 6.74 -5.30 -1.93
CA GLY A 530 7.80 -5.75 -1.02
C GLY A 530 8.97 -4.77 -0.95
N LEU A 531 9.33 -4.32 0.24
CA LEU A 531 10.57 -3.61 0.50
C LEU A 531 11.71 -4.63 0.60
N ILE A 532 12.67 -4.56 -0.32
CA ILE A 532 13.83 -5.44 -0.29
C ILE A 532 14.82 -5.06 0.83
N ASP A 533 15.61 -6.01 1.30
CA ASP A 533 16.64 -5.86 2.34
C ASP A 533 17.55 -4.64 2.12
N GLY A 534 17.94 -4.41 0.86
CA GLY A 534 18.79 -3.30 0.46
C GLY A 534 20.29 -3.60 0.53
N PRO A 535 21.12 -2.59 0.19
CA PRO A 535 22.55 -2.78 0.02
C PRO A 535 23.27 -3.13 1.33
N VAL A 536 24.32 -3.96 1.23
CA VAL A 536 25.20 -4.29 2.35
C VAL A 536 26.61 -3.80 2.10
N TYR A 537 27.42 -3.61 3.17
CA TYR A 537 28.85 -3.35 3.02
C TYR A 537 29.51 -4.44 2.14
N ALA A 538 30.43 -4.05 1.27
CA ALA A 538 31.18 -4.99 0.43
C ALA A 538 31.89 -6.09 1.24
N SER A 539 32.34 -5.78 2.44
CA SER A 539 32.91 -6.75 3.37
C SER A 539 31.92 -7.82 3.83
N ILE A 540 30.63 -7.47 3.96
CA ILE A 540 29.55 -8.43 4.24
C ILE A 540 29.30 -9.26 3.01
N ALA A 541 29.01 -8.65 1.84
CA ALA A 541 28.76 -9.35 0.59
C ALA A 541 29.85 -10.38 0.25
N ASN A 542 31.12 -10.00 0.40
CA ASN A 542 32.29 -10.88 0.16
C ASN A 542 32.44 -12.03 1.18
N SER A 543 31.76 -11.99 2.31
CA SER A 543 31.79 -13.04 3.34
C SER A 543 30.61 -14.01 3.27
N LEU A 544 29.60 -13.73 2.44
CA LEU A 544 28.41 -14.56 2.32
C LEU A 544 28.71 -15.90 1.64
N ILE A 545 27.97 -16.93 2.05
CA ILE A 545 28.08 -18.28 1.51
C ILE A 545 26.79 -18.64 0.79
N GLY A 546 26.90 -19.16 -0.43
CA GLY A 546 25.74 -19.65 -1.20
C GLY A 546 24.99 -18.56 -1.97
N VAL A 547 25.55 -17.36 -2.10
CA VAL A 547 25.07 -16.36 -3.09
C VAL A 547 25.60 -16.81 -4.45
N GLU A 548 24.72 -17.23 -5.33
CA GLU A 548 25.00 -17.59 -6.71
C GLU A 548 24.06 -16.79 -7.60
N LEU A 549 24.61 -15.82 -8.32
CA LEU A 549 23.79 -15.00 -9.23
C LEU A 549 23.33 -15.84 -10.42
N HIS A 550 22.07 -15.71 -10.77
CA HIS A 550 21.46 -16.40 -11.91
C HIS A 550 21.73 -15.67 -13.23
N GLU A 551 21.94 -14.35 -13.15
CA GLU A 551 22.19 -13.48 -14.31
C GLU A 551 23.47 -12.64 -14.11
N GLU A 552 23.92 -11.95 -15.16
CA GLU A 552 25.00 -10.97 -15.04
C GLU A 552 24.56 -9.78 -14.20
N ASP A 553 25.37 -9.35 -13.25
CA ASP A 553 25.09 -8.19 -12.40
C ASP A 553 24.95 -6.94 -13.26
N GLU A 554 23.74 -6.49 -13.44
CA GLU A 554 23.38 -5.33 -14.26
C GLU A 554 23.87 -3.99 -13.66
N TYR A 555 24.15 -3.98 -12.34
CA TYR A 555 24.70 -2.84 -11.62
C TYR A 555 26.22 -2.96 -11.40
N ALA A 556 26.91 -3.90 -12.05
CA ALA A 556 28.35 -4.16 -11.83
C ALA A 556 29.21 -2.90 -11.86
N GLN A 557 28.91 -1.92 -12.74
CA GLN A 557 29.66 -0.65 -12.83
C GLN A 557 29.45 0.28 -11.62
N PHE A 558 28.39 0.05 -10.82
CA PHE A 558 28.03 0.85 -9.64
C PHE A 558 28.35 0.13 -8.32
N GLN A 559 28.87 -1.08 -8.37
CA GLN A 559 29.41 -1.74 -7.18
C GLN A 559 30.72 -1.07 -6.73
N SER A 560 31.02 -1.15 -5.45
CA SER A 560 32.22 -0.51 -4.89
C SER A 560 32.75 -1.27 -3.68
N ASP A 561 33.99 -0.94 -3.24
CA ASP A 561 34.55 -1.45 -2.00
C ASP A 561 33.78 -1.00 -0.74
N LEU A 562 32.89 -0.02 -0.88
CA LEU A 562 32.05 0.45 0.21
C LEU A 562 30.80 -0.42 0.36
N VAL A 563 30.05 -0.63 -0.74
CA VAL A 563 28.69 -1.16 -0.69
C VAL A 563 28.32 -1.86 -1.99
N VAL A 564 27.49 -2.91 -1.87
CA VAL A 564 27.01 -3.79 -2.94
C VAL A 564 25.49 -3.91 -2.84
N TYR A 565 24.82 -3.90 -3.97
CA TYR A 565 23.42 -4.28 -4.20
C TYR A 565 23.31 -5.06 -5.50
N GLN A 566 22.53 -6.12 -5.53
CA GLN A 566 22.33 -6.99 -6.69
C GLN A 566 20.83 -7.29 -6.84
N ASP A 567 20.25 -6.96 -7.99
CA ASP A 567 18.89 -7.37 -8.35
C ASP A 567 18.96 -8.75 -9.02
N ASP A 568 18.99 -9.79 -8.20
CA ASP A 568 19.08 -11.17 -8.65
C ASP A 568 18.42 -12.10 -7.61
N VAL A 569 17.68 -13.09 -8.09
CA VAL A 569 17.01 -14.08 -7.24
C VAL A 569 17.96 -14.86 -6.33
N GLY A 570 19.23 -15.00 -6.69
CA GLY A 570 20.27 -15.62 -5.87
C GLY A 570 20.83 -14.74 -4.76
N SER A 571 20.54 -13.42 -4.77
CA SER A 571 21.06 -12.47 -3.78
C SER A 571 20.10 -12.31 -2.58
N TYR A 572 20.13 -13.29 -1.68
CA TYR A 572 19.28 -13.32 -0.49
C TYR A 572 19.58 -12.22 0.54
N SER A 573 20.70 -11.52 0.41
CA SER A 573 21.11 -10.50 1.39
C SER A 573 20.82 -9.06 0.97
N THR A 574 20.52 -8.84 -0.32
CA THR A 574 20.29 -7.49 -0.83
C THR A 574 18.95 -7.35 -1.57
N ASN A 575 18.39 -8.47 -2.05
CA ASN A 575 17.20 -8.46 -2.92
C ASN A 575 16.02 -9.28 -2.38
N GLU A 576 16.07 -9.66 -1.11
CA GLU A 576 14.97 -10.34 -0.43
C GLU A 576 13.95 -9.34 0.09
N PRO A 577 12.68 -9.39 -0.34
CA PRO A 577 11.62 -8.59 0.26
C PRO A 577 11.28 -9.12 1.66
N THR A 578 11.14 -8.23 2.65
CA THR A 578 10.80 -8.60 4.03
C THR A 578 9.42 -8.09 4.45
N MET A 579 8.70 -8.91 5.21
CA MET A 579 7.36 -8.60 5.68
C MET A 579 7.38 -7.41 6.67
N ASP A 580 8.31 -7.41 7.60
CA ASP A 580 8.40 -6.40 8.65
C ASP A 580 8.89 -5.03 8.15
N GLY A 581 9.86 -5.02 7.22
CA GLY A 581 10.33 -3.81 6.55
C GLY A 581 9.23 -3.16 5.74
N THR A 582 8.49 -3.97 5.00
CA THR A 582 7.33 -3.53 4.21
C THR A 582 6.25 -2.93 5.12
N ALA A 583 5.83 -3.63 6.18
CA ALA A 583 4.82 -3.13 7.12
C ALA A 583 5.26 -1.83 7.81
N SER A 584 6.56 -1.70 8.15
CA SER A 584 7.12 -0.50 8.80
C SER A 584 7.11 0.73 7.89
N LEU A 585 7.20 0.55 6.56
CA LEU A 585 7.16 1.64 5.59
C LEU A 585 5.75 2.22 5.38
N VAL A 586 4.70 1.44 5.66
CA VAL A 586 3.29 1.83 5.46
C VAL A 586 2.95 3.15 6.17
N TYR A 587 3.41 3.33 7.43
CA TYR A 587 3.16 4.58 8.16
C TYR A 587 3.75 5.80 7.44
N TYR A 588 5.00 5.69 6.98
CA TYR A 588 5.66 6.82 6.32
C TYR A 588 4.94 7.23 5.03
N LEU A 589 4.63 6.28 4.16
CA LEU A 589 3.95 6.55 2.89
C LEU A 589 2.54 7.09 3.11
N SER A 590 1.75 6.49 3.99
CA SER A 590 0.41 6.99 4.32
C SER A 590 0.44 8.41 4.89
N SER A 591 1.49 8.76 5.64
CA SER A 591 1.63 10.12 6.18
C SER A 591 1.99 11.16 5.12
N LEU A 592 2.72 10.78 4.05
CA LEU A 592 3.00 11.65 2.90
C LEU A 592 1.73 11.85 2.05
N GLU A 593 0.98 10.80 1.84
CA GLU A 593 -0.31 10.83 1.16
C GLU A 593 -1.28 11.74 1.90
N SER A 594 -1.47 11.55 3.21
CA SER A 594 -2.34 12.38 4.06
C SER A 594 -1.91 13.86 4.11
N GLU A 595 -0.61 14.14 4.03
CA GLU A 595 -0.14 15.54 3.96
C GLU A 595 -0.56 16.21 2.65
N SER A 596 -0.55 15.49 1.54
CA SER A 596 -1.03 16.00 0.26
C SER A 596 -2.52 16.37 0.31
N PHE A 597 -3.33 15.61 1.07
CA PHE A 597 -4.73 15.94 1.33
C PHE A 597 -4.91 17.22 2.17
N ARG A 598 -4.00 17.50 3.12
CA ARG A 598 -4.08 18.67 4.02
C ARG A 598 -3.62 19.96 3.37
N HIS A 599 -2.66 19.91 2.45
CA HIS A 599 -2.07 21.07 1.77
C HIS A 599 -2.63 21.35 0.37
N GLY A 600 -3.18 20.36 -0.30
CA GLY A 600 -3.97 20.52 -1.51
C GLY A 600 -5.44 20.47 -1.18
N ASN A 601 -6.28 21.35 -1.77
CA ASN A 601 -7.74 21.22 -1.67
C ASN A 601 -8.13 19.76 -1.48
N LYS A 602 -8.88 19.45 -0.40
CA LYS A 602 -9.35 18.10 -0.06
C LYS A 602 -9.78 17.36 -1.33
N LYS A 603 -8.87 16.62 -1.97
CA LYS A 603 -9.26 15.66 -2.99
C LYS A 603 -10.10 14.64 -2.23
N LYS A 604 -11.38 14.63 -2.52
CA LYS A 604 -12.31 13.65 -1.99
C LYS A 604 -11.79 12.30 -2.43
N ARG A 605 -11.55 11.41 -1.50
CA ARG A 605 -11.07 10.09 -1.83
C ARG A 605 -12.18 9.33 -2.53
N HIS A 606 -11.86 8.72 -3.66
CA HIS A 606 -12.78 7.89 -4.42
C HIS A 606 -12.45 6.42 -4.16
N THR A 607 -13.47 5.57 -4.12
CA THR A 607 -13.28 4.11 -4.21
C THR A 607 -13.29 3.73 -5.68
N TYR A 608 -12.39 2.84 -6.07
CA TYR A 608 -12.25 2.32 -7.43
C TYR A 608 -12.65 0.85 -7.48
N ASP A 609 -13.21 0.40 -8.60
CA ASP A 609 -13.41 -1.03 -8.86
C ASP A 609 -12.15 -1.67 -9.47
N SER A 610 -12.19 -2.99 -9.68
CA SER A 610 -11.07 -3.76 -10.27
C SER A 610 -10.72 -3.34 -11.71
N SER A 611 -11.55 -2.57 -12.38
CA SER A 611 -11.27 -2.00 -13.71
C SER A 611 -10.64 -0.61 -13.63
N GLY A 612 -10.47 -0.04 -12.44
CA GLY A 612 -9.99 1.31 -12.21
C GLY A 612 -11.06 2.40 -12.40
N ALA A 613 -12.33 2.06 -12.50
CA ALA A 613 -13.43 3.03 -12.56
C ALA A 613 -13.80 3.52 -11.14
N ILE A 614 -14.10 4.82 -10.99
CA ILE A 614 -14.56 5.38 -9.72
C ILE A 614 -15.97 4.87 -9.44
N VAL A 615 -16.16 4.17 -8.32
CA VAL A 615 -17.45 3.59 -7.91
C VAL A 615 -18.05 4.25 -6.67
N ARG A 616 -17.31 5.11 -5.97
CA ARG A 616 -17.82 5.78 -4.76
C ARG A 616 -17.03 7.06 -4.49
N GLY A 617 -17.69 8.07 -3.99
CA GLY A 617 -17.08 9.31 -3.50
C GLY A 617 -16.62 9.20 -2.04
N ASN A 618 -16.46 10.33 -1.36
CA ASN A 618 -15.97 10.39 0.01
C ASN A 618 -16.91 9.65 0.99
N ARG A 619 -16.46 8.54 1.55
CA ARG A 619 -17.23 7.72 2.52
C ARG A 619 -17.42 8.40 3.89
N SER A 620 -16.68 9.45 4.21
CA SER A 620 -16.88 10.21 5.46
C SER A 620 -18.04 11.20 5.40
N GLU A 621 -18.64 11.41 4.21
CA GLU A 621 -19.73 12.36 4.00
C GLU A 621 -21.03 11.64 3.66
N LYS A 622 -22.12 11.92 4.38
CA LYS A 622 -23.47 11.42 4.07
C LYS A 622 -24.02 12.06 2.78
N LYS A 623 -23.33 11.83 1.65
CA LYS A 623 -23.69 12.33 0.33
C LYS A 623 -23.98 11.21 -0.64
N ILE A 624 -25.01 11.39 -1.46
CA ILE A 624 -25.39 10.47 -2.54
C ILE A 624 -25.41 11.24 -3.85
N SER A 625 -24.85 10.70 -4.91
CA SER A 625 -25.02 11.21 -6.28
C SER A 625 -25.96 10.32 -7.06
N LEU A 626 -27.04 10.91 -7.58
CA LEU A 626 -27.97 10.21 -8.46
C LEU A 626 -27.43 10.21 -9.89
N LEU A 627 -27.25 9.01 -10.45
CA LEU A 627 -26.83 8.78 -11.84
C LEU A 627 -28.00 8.24 -12.62
N PHE A 628 -28.19 8.73 -13.84
CA PHE A 628 -29.21 8.24 -14.77
C PHE A 628 -28.57 8.00 -16.13
N SER A 629 -28.59 6.75 -16.60
CA SER A 629 -28.17 6.44 -17.96
C SER A 629 -29.33 6.49 -18.95
N GLY A 630 -29.05 6.82 -20.21
CA GLY A 630 -30.06 6.93 -21.26
C GLY A 630 -29.53 6.52 -22.64
N HIS A 631 -30.25 5.62 -23.29
CA HIS A 631 -29.99 5.15 -24.66
C HIS A 631 -31.25 5.18 -25.53
N GLU A 632 -32.19 4.22 -25.40
CA GLU A 632 -33.35 4.09 -26.24
C GLU A 632 -34.64 4.70 -25.66
N TYR A 633 -34.75 4.76 -24.33
CA TYR A 633 -35.98 5.12 -23.64
C TYR A 633 -35.77 6.37 -22.74
N ALA A 634 -36.86 7.16 -22.64
CA ALA A 634 -36.85 8.37 -21.79
C ALA A 634 -38.27 8.61 -21.20
N ASP A 635 -39.04 7.56 -20.97
CA ASP A 635 -40.42 7.64 -20.47
C ASP A 635 -40.48 8.19 -19.04
N GLY A 636 -39.43 8.06 -18.22
CA GLY A 636 -39.27 8.65 -16.88
C GLY A 636 -38.75 10.09 -16.86
N ALA A 637 -38.28 10.64 -17.99
CA ALA A 637 -37.58 11.91 -18.06
C ALA A 637 -38.32 13.09 -17.40
N ALA A 638 -39.61 13.23 -17.64
CA ALA A 638 -40.41 14.31 -17.07
C ALA A 638 -40.59 14.16 -15.55
N GLU A 639 -40.86 12.96 -15.09
CA GLU A 639 -41.04 12.67 -13.67
C GLU A 639 -39.76 12.82 -12.89
N ILE A 640 -38.64 12.30 -13.41
CA ILE A 640 -37.31 12.45 -12.79
C ILE A 640 -36.98 13.94 -12.62
N LEU A 641 -37.09 14.77 -13.66
CA LEU A 641 -36.82 16.20 -13.55
C LEU A 641 -37.75 16.90 -12.56
N ARG A 642 -39.03 16.53 -12.54
CA ARG A 642 -40.00 17.07 -11.58
C ARG A 642 -39.63 16.77 -10.13
N VAL A 643 -39.20 15.53 -9.87
CA VAL A 643 -38.77 15.10 -8.53
C VAL A 643 -37.48 15.81 -8.12
N LEU A 644 -36.47 15.87 -9.01
CA LEU A 644 -35.22 16.58 -8.73
C LEU A 644 -35.43 18.07 -8.42
N ASP A 645 -36.30 18.74 -9.20
CA ASP A 645 -36.65 20.16 -8.98
C ASP A 645 -37.38 20.33 -7.65
N LYS A 646 -38.38 19.46 -7.33
CA LYS A 646 -39.09 19.47 -6.04
C LYS A 646 -38.15 19.42 -4.84
N HIS A 647 -37.09 18.62 -4.93
CA HIS A 647 -36.14 18.42 -3.82
C HIS A 647 -34.90 19.31 -3.88
N ASP A 648 -34.79 20.21 -4.89
CA ASP A 648 -33.62 21.04 -5.20
C ASP A 648 -32.32 20.22 -5.31
N ILE A 649 -32.35 19.12 -6.07
CA ILE A 649 -31.23 18.20 -6.26
C ILE A 649 -30.65 18.37 -7.66
N LYS A 650 -29.33 18.36 -7.78
CA LYS A 650 -28.62 18.24 -9.05
C LYS A 650 -28.15 16.79 -9.23
N ALA A 651 -28.59 16.17 -10.30
CA ALA A 651 -28.24 14.78 -10.69
C ALA A 651 -27.30 14.78 -11.90
N SER A 652 -26.83 13.58 -12.28
CA SER A 652 -25.93 13.37 -13.43
C SER A 652 -26.58 12.42 -14.44
N PHE A 653 -26.63 12.85 -15.68
CA PHE A 653 -27.22 12.10 -16.79
C PHE A 653 -26.12 11.66 -17.78
N PHE A 654 -25.97 10.38 -18.00
CA PHE A 654 -25.01 9.79 -18.93
C PHE A 654 -25.74 9.31 -20.17
N LEU A 655 -25.54 10.00 -21.30
CA LEU A 655 -26.36 9.85 -22.48
C LEU A 655 -25.55 9.39 -23.69
N THR A 656 -26.06 8.43 -24.44
CA THR A 656 -25.41 8.01 -25.68
C THR A 656 -25.54 9.03 -26.80
N GLY A 657 -24.66 8.96 -27.80
CA GLY A 657 -24.80 9.80 -29.00
C GLY A 657 -26.14 9.55 -29.71
N ASP A 658 -26.62 8.31 -29.73
CA ASP A 658 -27.95 7.99 -30.29
C ASP A 658 -29.08 8.67 -29.51
N PHE A 659 -28.97 8.78 -28.18
CA PHE A 659 -29.95 9.52 -27.36
C PHE A 659 -29.95 11.02 -27.74
N TYR A 660 -28.75 11.64 -27.92
CA TYR A 660 -28.64 13.04 -28.33
C TYR A 660 -29.19 13.30 -29.72
N ARG A 661 -29.05 12.35 -30.65
CA ARG A 661 -29.58 12.46 -32.01
C ARG A 661 -31.11 12.31 -32.09
N ASN A 662 -31.76 11.71 -31.09
CA ASN A 662 -33.20 11.52 -31.05
C ASN A 662 -33.94 12.86 -30.77
N GLY A 663 -34.55 13.44 -31.78
CA GLY A 663 -35.27 14.71 -31.65
C GLY A 663 -36.34 14.74 -30.58
N ASN A 664 -36.95 13.57 -30.23
CA ASN A 664 -37.95 13.45 -29.18
C ASN A 664 -37.36 13.74 -27.78
N PHE A 665 -36.09 13.54 -27.59
CA PHE A 665 -35.40 13.74 -26.31
C PHE A 665 -34.76 15.15 -26.15
N ALA A 666 -34.74 15.94 -27.24
CA ALA A 666 -34.10 17.26 -27.26
C ALA A 666 -34.63 18.23 -26.19
N THR A 667 -35.95 18.19 -25.90
CA THR A 667 -36.55 19.02 -24.85
C THR A 667 -36.04 18.64 -23.47
N PHE A 668 -35.95 17.34 -23.18
CA PHE A 668 -35.40 16.83 -21.92
C PHE A 668 -33.94 17.27 -21.76
N ILE A 669 -33.07 17.04 -22.75
CA ILE A 669 -31.64 17.39 -22.71
C ILE A 669 -31.46 18.89 -22.41
N LYS A 670 -32.21 19.77 -23.12
CA LYS A 670 -32.17 21.22 -22.91
C LYS A 670 -32.64 21.62 -21.51
N SER A 671 -33.68 20.97 -20.99
CA SER A 671 -34.20 21.22 -19.65
C SER A 671 -33.22 20.78 -18.58
N ALA A 672 -32.68 19.59 -18.68
CA ALA A 672 -31.67 19.04 -17.75
C ALA A 672 -30.45 19.99 -17.67
N LYS A 673 -29.91 20.40 -18.82
CA LYS A 673 -28.81 21.36 -18.86
C LYS A 673 -29.19 22.71 -18.25
N LYS A 674 -30.34 23.27 -18.62
CA LYS A 674 -30.81 24.57 -18.09
C LYS A 674 -30.97 24.54 -16.56
N SER A 675 -31.42 23.42 -16.00
CA SER A 675 -31.57 23.21 -14.56
C SER A 675 -30.25 22.94 -13.85
N GLY A 676 -29.11 22.91 -14.56
CA GLY A 676 -27.78 22.74 -13.96
C GLY A 676 -27.42 21.31 -13.59
N HIS A 677 -28.09 20.32 -14.18
CA HIS A 677 -27.69 18.92 -14.05
C HIS A 677 -26.43 18.65 -14.88
N TYR A 678 -25.62 17.70 -14.43
CA TYR A 678 -24.46 17.23 -15.17
C TYR A 678 -24.89 16.36 -16.35
N LEU A 679 -24.31 16.58 -17.54
CA LEU A 679 -24.50 15.75 -18.72
C LEU A 679 -23.17 15.13 -19.09
N GLY A 680 -23.06 13.80 -19.03
CA GLY A 680 -21.84 13.01 -19.29
C GLY A 680 -21.99 12.10 -20.51
N ALA A 681 -20.87 11.56 -20.98
CA ALA A 681 -20.82 10.63 -22.11
C ALA A 681 -21.14 9.18 -21.67
N HIS A 682 -21.83 8.42 -22.59
CA HIS A 682 -22.17 7.01 -22.40
C HIS A 682 -21.97 6.17 -23.69
N SER A 683 -20.85 6.43 -24.42
CA SER A 683 -20.62 5.89 -25.78
C SER A 683 -21.55 6.50 -26.85
N ASP A 684 -21.08 6.55 -28.08
CA ASP A 684 -21.94 7.02 -29.18
C ASP A 684 -23.03 6.00 -29.52
N LYS A 685 -22.62 4.73 -29.64
CA LYS A 685 -23.46 3.61 -30.08
C LYS A 685 -23.80 2.57 -29.03
N HIS A 686 -23.55 2.87 -27.75
CA HIS A 686 -23.74 1.91 -26.67
C HIS A 686 -22.97 0.60 -26.90
N LEU A 687 -21.69 0.71 -27.28
CA LEU A 687 -20.87 -0.46 -27.64
C LEU A 687 -20.56 -1.32 -26.41
N LEU A 688 -20.68 -2.64 -26.55
CA LEU A 688 -20.19 -3.59 -25.56
C LEU A 688 -18.67 -3.70 -25.72
N TYR A 689 -17.89 -3.25 -24.73
CA TYR A 689 -16.43 -3.21 -24.82
C TYR A 689 -15.76 -4.55 -24.55
N ASN A 690 -16.34 -5.34 -23.65
CA ASN A 690 -15.84 -6.65 -23.24
C ASN A 690 -16.96 -7.69 -23.31
N ASP A 691 -16.65 -8.94 -23.64
CA ASP A 691 -17.61 -10.02 -23.59
C ASP A 691 -18.02 -10.35 -22.13
N TRP A 692 -19.06 -11.16 -21.99
CA TRP A 692 -19.64 -11.53 -20.69
C TRP A 692 -18.90 -12.71 -20.02
N THR A 693 -17.72 -13.09 -20.49
CA THR A 693 -16.92 -14.15 -19.87
C THR A 693 -16.16 -13.60 -18.65
N LYS A 694 -15.65 -14.49 -17.80
CA LYS A 694 -14.81 -14.09 -16.66
C LYS A 694 -13.51 -13.41 -17.11
N GLU A 695 -13.01 -13.80 -18.26
CA GLU A 695 -11.78 -13.25 -18.88
C GLU A 695 -11.99 -11.85 -19.46
N LYS A 696 -13.25 -11.37 -19.55
CA LYS A 696 -13.60 -10.05 -20.10
C LYS A 696 -12.87 -9.76 -21.42
N LYS A 697 -12.94 -10.69 -22.37
CA LYS A 697 -12.26 -10.52 -23.66
C LYS A 697 -12.73 -9.24 -24.36
N ARG A 698 -11.80 -8.36 -24.73
CA ARG A 698 -12.12 -7.11 -25.42
C ARG A 698 -12.70 -7.36 -26.81
N LEU A 699 -13.78 -6.63 -27.10
CA LEU A 699 -14.53 -6.69 -28.36
C LEU A 699 -14.24 -5.48 -29.25
N VAL A 700 -13.52 -4.48 -28.74
CA VAL A 700 -13.19 -3.24 -29.45
C VAL A 700 -11.68 -3.00 -29.42
N THR A 701 -11.18 -2.34 -30.44
CA THR A 701 -9.84 -1.79 -30.48
C THR A 701 -9.78 -0.42 -29.81
N GLN A 702 -8.57 0.08 -29.50
CA GLN A 702 -8.39 1.41 -28.96
C GLN A 702 -8.91 2.52 -29.88
N ASP A 703 -8.73 2.36 -31.18
CA ASP A 703 -9.18 3.37 -32.16
C ASP A 703 -10.70 3.39 -32.28
N GLU A 704 -11.37 2.21 -32.23
CA GLU A 704 -12.84 2.12 -32.19
C GLU A 704 -13.39 2.76 -30.95
N PHE A 705 -12.84 2.45 -29.76
CA PHE A 705 -13.23 3.09 -28.50
C PHE A 705 -13.08 4.62 -28.55
N LYS A 706 -11.88 5.11 -28.96
CA LYS A 706 -11.60 6.55 -29.04
C LYS A 706 -12.49 7.26 -30.07
N SER A 707 -12.81 6.61 -31.18
CA SER A 707 -13.66 7.17 -32.24
C SER A 707 -15.12 7.25 -31.78
N ASP A 708 -15.62 6.21 -31.15
CA ASP A 708 -16.97 6.17 -30.59
C ASP A 708 -17.17 7.24 -29.51
N LEU A 709 -16.24 7.33 -28.56
CA LEU A 709 -16.34 8.32 -27.50
C LEU A 709 -16.22 9.76 -28.00
N LYS A 710 -15.34 10.05 -29.00
CA LYS A 710 -15.29 11.35 -29.68
C LYS A 710 -16.58 11.70 -30.39
N ALA A 711 -17.22 10.71 -31.04
CA ALA A 711 -18.52 10.92 -31.70
C ALA A 711 -19.62 11.28 -30.68
N ASN A 712 -19.63 10.63 -29.50
CA ASN A 712 -20.56 10.99 -28.42
C ASN A 712 -20.36 12.46 -27.98
N TYR A 713 -19.12 12.89 -27.71
CA TYR A 713 -18.83 14.27 -27.34
C TYR A 713 -19.24 15.28 -28.44
N SER A 714 -19.07 14.92 -29.73
CA SER A 714 -19.51 15.77 -30.84
C SER A 714 -21.04 15.95 -30.86
N GLU A 715 -21.82 14.97 -30.44
CA GLU A 715 -23.27 15.11 -30.25
C GLU A 715 -23.61 15.99 -29.03
N MET A 716 -22.87 15.85 -27.95
CA MET A 716 -22.99 16.69 -26.73
C MET A 716 -22.75 18.17 -27.02
N GLU A 717 -21.74 18.48 -27.83
CA GLU A 717 -21.39 19.85 -28.24
C GLU A 717 -22.56 20.57 -28.92
N LYS A 718 -23.40 19.86 -29.71
CA LYS A 718 -24.59 20.43 -30.34
C LYS A 718 -25.63 20.98 -29.35
N PHE A 719 -25.58 20.48 -28.11
CA PHE A 719 -26.35 20.97 -26.98
C PHE A 719 -25.56 21.92 -26.09
N GLY A 720 -24.34 22.28 -26.50
CA GLY A 720 -23.44 23.22 -25.80
C GLY A 720 -22.78 22.62 -24.58
N VAL A 721 -22.61 21.30 -24.52
CA VAL A 721 -21.81 20.60 -23.48
C VAL A 721 -20.41 20.37 -24.04
N GLN A 722 -19.42 21.08 -23.49
CA GLN A 722 -18.03 20.90 -23.89
C GLN A 722 -17.41 19.72 -23.15
N LYS A 723 -16.42 19.05 -23.76
CA LYS A 723 -15.71 17.93 -23.16
C LYS A 723 -15.08 18.29 -21.81
N GLU A 724 -14.52 19.49 -21.72
CA GLU A 724 -13.88 20.02 -20.51
C GLU A 724 -14.87 20.18 -19.34
N ASP A 725 -16.17 20.37 -19.64
CA ASP A 725 -17.24 20.45 -18.63
C ASP A 725 -17.84 19.10 -18.28
N ALA A 726 -17.48 18.05 -19.05
CA ALA A 726 -18.00 16.71 -18.91
C ALA A 726 -16.88 15.63 -18.81
N PRO A 727 -15.99 15.72 -17.81
CA PRO A 727 -14.80 14.86 -17.69
C PRO A 727 -15.09 13.43 -17.24
N TYR A 728 -16.33 13.07 -16.94
CA TYR A 728 -16.71 11.73 -16.48
C TYR A 728 -17.41 10.94 -17.57
N PHE A 729 -17.09 9.65 -17.64
CA PHE A 729 -17.64 8.69 -18.59
C PHE A 729 -18.18 7.45 -17.86
N LEU A 730 -19.45 7.09 -18.11
CA LEU A 730 -20.04 5.85 -17.67
C LEU A 730 -20.00 4.83 -18.83
N PRO A 731 -19.34 3.67 -18.69
CA PRO A 731 -19.26 2.70 -19.76
C PRO A 731 -20.63 2.06 -20.01
N PRO A 732 -20.98 1.73 -21.27
CA PRO A 732 -22.19 0.96 -21.57
C PRO A 732 -22.21 -0.37 -20.81
N PHE A 733 -23.40 -0.78 -20.38
CA PHE A 733 -23.64 -1.99 -19.60
C PHE A 733 -22.92 -2.01 -18.25
N GLU A 734 -22.29 -0.87 -17.83
CA GLU A 734 -21.48 -0.76 -16.63
C GLU A 734 -20.35 -1.82 -16.58
N TRP A 735 -19.87 -2.25 -17.78
CA TRP A 735 -18.99 -3.38 -17.98
C TRP A 735 -17.75 -3.02 -18.80
N ASN A 736 -16.57 -3.10 -18.18
CA ASN A 736 -15.27 -2.76 -18.79
C ASN A 736 -14.12 -3.51 -18.11
N ASP A 737 -12.93 -3.45 -18.72
CA ASP A 737 -11.66 -3.86 -18.14
C ASP A 737 -10.76 -2.64 -17.84
N ASN A 738 -9.63 -2.88 -17.16
CA ASN A 738 -8.66 -1.83 -16.80
C ASN A 738 -8.01 -1.16 -18.04
N ILE A 739 -7.93 -1.83 -19.16
CA ILE A 739 -7.36 -1.27 -20.39
C ILE A 739 -8.30 -0.24 -21.02
N ILE A 740 -9.61 -0.50 -20.98
CA ILE A 740 -10.62 0.47 -21.43
C ILE A 740 -10.55 1.73 -20.55
N THR A 741 -10.40 1.57 -19.22
CA THR A 741 -10.20 2.69 -18.30
C THR A 741 -8.94 3.49 -18.65
N GLN A 742 -7.80 2.84 -18.91
CA GLN A 742 -6.57 3.51 -19.33
C GLN A 742 -6.73 4.28 -20.66
N TRP A 743 -7.53 3.77 -21.60
CA TRP A 743 -7.80 4.49 -22.84
C TRP A 743 -8.64 5.76 -22.64
N ALA A 744 -9.58 5.73 -21.68
CA ALA A 744 -10.33 6.92 -21.28
C ALA A 744 -9.40 7.95 -20.59
N ASP A 745 -8.51 7.52 -19.69
CA ASP A 745 -7.54 8.38 -19.02
C ASP A 745 -6.58 9.07 -20.01
N GLN A 746 -6.14 8.36 -21.07
CA GLN A 746 -5.34 8.94 -22.15
C GLN A 746 -6.08 10.05 -22.92
N MET A 747 -7.41 10.08 -22.83
CA MET A 747 -8.24 11.15 -23.37
C MET A 747 -8.56 12.24 -22.34
N SER A 748 -7.98 12.19 -21.13
CA SER A 748 -8.30 13.05 -19.98
C SER A 748 -9.77 12.96 -19.56
N ILE A 749 -10.29 11.73 -19.53
CA ILE A 749 -11.67 11.39 -19.15
C ILE A 749 -11.62 10.35 -18.05
N ALA A 750 -12.25 10.62 -16.91
CA ALA A 750 -12.31 9.69 -15.79
C ALA A 750 -13.47 8.69 -15.98
N MET A 751 -13.15 7.41 -15.92
CA MET A 751 -14.15 6.35 -15.88
C MET A 751 -14.85 6.33 -14.54
N ILE A 752 -16.17 6.24 -14.54
CA ILE A 752 -16.98 6.01 -13.35
C ILE A 752 -17.87 4.78 -13.53
N ASN A 753 -18.31 4.21 -12.42
CA ASN A 753 -19.34 3.19 -12.41
C ASN A 753 -20.25 3.39 -11.19
N TYR A 754 -21.32 2.62 -11.06
CA TYR A 754 -22.19 2.70 -9.87
C TYR A 754 -21.54 2.07 -8.65
N SER A 755 -21.95 2.50 -7.46
CA SER A 755 -21.51 1.87 -6.22
C SER A 755 -22.12 0.47 -6.07
N PRO A 756 -21.32 -0.57 -5.82
CA PRO A 756 -21.82 -1.92 -5.60
C PRO A 756 -22.64 -2.02 -4.30
N GLY A 757 -23.39 -3.11 -4.16
CA GLY A 757 -24.18 -3.43 -2.96
C GLY A 757 -25.68 -3.23 -3.10
N THR A 758 -26.16 -2.47 -4.11
CA THR A 758 -27.58 -2.38 -4.45
C THR A 758 -27.87 -2.99 -5.83
N ILE A 759 -29.15 -3.24 -6.10
CA ILE A 759 -29.61 -3.67 -7.42
C ILE A 759 -30.32 -2.52 -8.18
N SER A 760 -30.02 -1.27 -7.87
CA SER A 760 -30.69 -0.10 -8.47
C SER A 760 -30.57 -0.03 -9.99
N HIS A 761 -29.41 -0.45 -10.53
CA HIS A 761 -29.14 -0.53 -11.96
C HIS A 761 -30.02 -1.57 -12.69
N ALA A 762 -30.68 -2.50 -11.98
CA ALA A 762 -31.54 -3.52 -12.59
C ALA A 762 -32.96 -3.00 -12.92
N ASP A 763 -33.21 -1.71 -12.75
CA ASP A 763 -34.51 -1.06 -13.05
C ASP A 763 -34.91 -1.08 -14.54
N TYR A 764 -34.00 -1.48 -15.46
CA TYR A 764 -34.29 -1.70 -16.87
C TYR A 764 -34.91 -3.07 -17.16
N THR A 765 -34.81 -4.04 -16.26
CA THR A 765 -35.24 -5.42 -16.49
C THR A 765 -36.76 -5.54 -16.65
N THR A 766 -37.25 -6.45 -17.50
CA THR A 766 -38.67 -6.68 -17.74
C THR A 766 -39.11 -8.01 -17.13
N PRO A 767 -40.44 -8.21 -16.88
CA PRO A 767 -40.94 -9.43 -16.25
C PRO A 767 -40.61 -10.74 -17.00
N GLU A 768 -40.24 -10.66 -18.27
CA GLU A 768 -39.85 -11.79 -19.10
C GLU A 768 -38.40 -12.22 -18.93
N MET A 769 -37.58 -11.39 -18.28
CA MET A 769 -36.15 -11.65 -18.04
C MET A 769 -35.94 -12.47 -16.77
N GLU A 770 -35.04 -13.44 -16.80
CA GLU A 770 -34.70 -14.28 -15.64
C GLU A 770 -34.14 -13.45 -14.45
N ASN A 771 -33.46 -12.34 -14.75
CA ASN A 771 -32.90 -11.43 -13.78
C ASN A 771 -33.83 -10.26 -13.40
N TYR A 772 -35.14 -10.36 -13.71
CA TYR A 772 -36.10 -9.31 -13.35
C TYR A 772 -36.08 -9.00 -11.87
N ARG A 773 -36.14 -7.70 -11.57
CA ARG A 773 -36.23 -7.17 -10.19
C ARG A 773 -37.39 -6.18 -10.14
N THR A 774 -38.32 -6.37 -9.20
CA THR A 774 -39.39 -5.41 -8.97
C THR A 774 -38.87 -4.09 -8.43
N THR A 775 -39.61 -3.01 -8.61
CA THR A 775 -39.26 -1.72 -7.98
C THR A 775 -39.17 -1.83 -6.46
N GLU A 776 -40.00 -2.71 -5.85
CA GLU A 776 -39.98 -2.95 -4.41
C GLU A 776 -38.67 -3.66 -3.97
N ASP A 777 -38.18 -4.65 -4.73
CA ASP A 777 -36.89 -5.30 -4.50
C ASP A 777 -35.75 -4.28 -4.59
N ILE A 778 -35.79 -3.39 -5.60
CA ILE A 778 -34.78 -2.35 -5.79
C ILE A 778 -34.76 -1.38 -4.60
N VAL A 779 -35.90 -0.83 -4.19
CA VAL A 779 -36.00 0.08 -3.04
C VAL A 779 -35.56 -0.64 -1.76
N SER A 780 -36.00 -1.88 -1.54
CA SER A 780 -35.60 -2.69 -0.40
C SER A 780 -34.07 -2.93 -0.35
N SER A 781 -33.43 -3.21 -1.49
CA SER A 781 -31.97 -3.39 -1.56
C SER A 781 -31.21 -2.11 -1.16
N ILE A 782 -31.69 -0.94 -1.58
CA ILE A 782 -31.09 0.35 -1.23
C ILE A 782 -31.21 0.61 0.28
N LEU A 783 -32.40 0.39 0.84
CA LEU A 783 -32.65 0.64 2.26
C LEU A 783 -31.93 -0.38 3.16
N THR A 784 -31.85 -1.64 2.74
CA THR A 784 -31.09 -2.66 3.47
C THR A 784 -29.61 -2.32 3.52
N LEU A 785 -29.01 -1.91 2.38
CA LEU A 785 -27.62 -1.49 2.35
C LEU A 785 -27.39 -0.23 3.20
N GLU A 786 -28.33 0.72 3.15
CA GLU A 786 -28.25 1.92 3.98
C GLU A 786 -28.23 1.60 5.48
N GLU A 787 -29.06 0.64 5.92
CA GLU A 787 -29.15 0.20 7.33
C GLU A 787 -27.93 -0.59 7.79
N THR A 788 -27.29 -1.34 6.90
CA THR A 788 -26.18 -2.23 7.25
C THR A 788 -24.81 -1.57 7.09
N GLU A 789 -24.59 -0.79 6.01
CA GLU A 789 -23.28 -0.26 5.63
C GLU A 789 -23.27 1.26 5.42
N GLY A 790 -24.44 1.88 5.27
CA GLY A 790 -24.59 3.30 4.91
C GLY A 790 -24.32 3.59 3.43
N LEU A 791 -24.87 4.71 2.97
CA LEU A 791 -24.73 5.18 1.58
C LEU A 791 -23.82 6.42 1.45
N ASN A 792 -22.82 6.56 2.32
CA ASN A 792 -21.89 7.69 2.28
C ASN A 792 -21.06 7.65 0.98
N GLY A 793 -21.03 8.77 0.24
CA GLY A 793 -20.33 8.89 -1.03
C GLY A 793 -20.93 8.08 -2.22
N PHE A 794 -22.12 7.51 -2.07
CA PHE A 794 -22.71 6.54 -2.98
C PHE A 794 -23.05 7.11 -4.35
N LEU A 795 -22.76 6.36 -5.41
CA LEU A 795 -23.14 6.64 -6.79
C LEU A 795 -24.33 5.72 -7.14
N LEU A 796 -25.57 6.24 -7.01
CA LEU A 796 -26.79 5.48 -7.20
C LEU A 796 -27.26 5.56 -8.64
N LEU A 797 -27.10 4.48 -9.41
CA LEU A 797 -27.46 4.40 -10.82
C LEU A 797 -28.88 3.85 -11.02
N SER A 798 -29.62 4.50 -11.92
CA SER A 798 -30.86 4.00 -12.55
C SER A 798 -30.98 4.53 -13.98
N HIS A 799 -32.06 4.19 -14.69
CA HIS A 799 -32.26 4.56 -16.08
C HIS A 799 -33.30 5.71 -16.22
N ILE A 800 -33.11 6.58 -17.23
CA ILE A 800 -34.06 7.69 -17.53
C ILE A 800 -35.42 7.13 -18.02
N GLY A 801 -35.35 5.99 -18.67
CA GLY A 801 -36.55 5.30 -19.20
C GLY A 801 -36.27 3.83 -19.42
N THR A 802 -37.30 3.05 -19.49
CA THR A 802 -37.22 1.60 -19.57
C THR A 802 -38.21 1.04 -20.59
N HIS A 803 -37.97 -0.20 -21.03
CA HIS A 803 -38.81 -0.85 -22.01
C HIS A 803 -40.31 -0.80 -21.62
N PRO A 804 -41.26 -0.62 -22.56
CA PRO A 804 -42.71 -0.52 -22.27
C PRO A 804 -43.29 -1.72 -21.52
N ASN A 805 -42.75 -2.94 -21.70
CA ASN A 805 -43.17 -4.13 -20.97
C ASN A 805 -42.93 -4.04 -19.46
N ARG A 806 -42.01 -3.18 -19.03
CA ARG A 806 -41.86 -2.88 -17.63
C ARG A 806 -42.89 -1.84 -17.22
N THR A 807 -43.96 -2.28 -16.58
CA THR A 807 -45.00 -1.40 -16.04
C THR A 807 -44.73 -0.91 -14.63
N ASP A 808 -43.87 -1.58 -13.92
CA ASP A 808 -43.40 -1.29 -12.56
C ASP A 808 -42.17 -0.37 -12.63
N LYS A 809 -42.37 0.95 -12.60
CA LYS A 809 -41.33 1.94 -12.89
C LYS A 809 -40.64 2.43 -11.62
N PHE A 810 -39.33 2.31 -11.55
CA PHE A 810 -38.54 2.75 -10.39
C PHE A 810 -38.60 4.26 -10.14
N TYR A 811 -38.60 5.07 -11.20
CA TYR A 811 -38.71 6.53 -11.09
C TYR A 811 -40.02 7.01 -10.40
N ASP A 812 -41.09 6.20 -10.36
CA ASP A 812 -42.32 6.51 -9.62
C ASP A 812 -42.11 6.45 -8.10
N LYS A 813 -41.05 5.80 -7.62
CA LYS A 813 -40.67 5.71 -6.20
C LYS A 813 -39.57 6.68 -5.82
N LEU A 814 -38.98 7.39 -6.77
CA LEU A 814 -37.82 8.27 -6.54
C LEU A 814 -38.12 9.37 -5.51
N ASP A 815 -39.31 9.98 -5.56
CA ASP A 815 -39.74 11.04 -4.63
C ASP A 815 -39.76 10.55 -3.17
N SER A 816 -40.38 9.39 -2.94
CA SER A 816 -40.47 8.79 -1.61
C SER A 816 -39.11 8.34 -1.08
N LEU A 817 -38.27 7.75 -1.95
CA LEU A 817 -36.93 7.31 -1.59
C LEU A 817 -36.02 8.48 -1.21
N ILE A 818 -36.01 9.57 -1.99
CA ILE A 818 -35.25 10.78 -1.67
C ILE A 818 -35.71 11.38 -0.35
N THR A 819 -37.04 11.47 -0.13
CA THR A 819 -37.58 12.00 1.13
C THR A 819 -37.05 11.19 2.32
N LEU A 820 -37.14 9.86 2.26
CA LEU A 820 -36.71 8.98 3.34
C LEU A 820 -35.20 9.09 3.61
N LEU A 821 -34.37 9.09 2.55
CA LEU A 821 -32.92 9.21 2.72
C LEU A 821 -32.51 10.60 3.28
N LYS A 822 -33.20 11.68 2.90
CA LYS A 822 -33.00 13.01 3.53
C LYS A 822 -33.38 13.00 5.02
N GLU A 823 -34.46 12.33 5.40
CA GLU A 823 -34.85 12.17 6.82
C GLU A 823 -33.80 11.39 7.63
N ARG A 824 -33.06 10.47 6.95
CA ARG A 824 -31.92 9.76 7.55
C ARG A 824 -30.59 10.55 7.52
N GLY A 825 -30.63 11.80 7.07
CA GLY A 825 -29.51 12.75 7.11
C GLY A 825 -28.61 12.73 5.88
N TYR A 826 -29.04 12.11 4.77
CA TYR A 826 -28.28 12.17 3.52
C TYR A 826 -28.54 13.46 2.75
N GLU A 827 -27.46 14.03 2.21
CA GLU A 827 -27.49 15.10 1.21
C GLU A 827 -27.33 14.49 -0.20
N PHE A 828 -28.02 15.09 -1.18
CA PHE A 828 -27.87 14.72 -2.58
C PHE A 828 -27.09 15.79 -3.32
N ASP A 829 -26.00 15.42 -3.96
CA ASP A 829 -25.10 16.37 -4.63
C ASP A 829 -24.76 15.90 -6.05
N ALA A 830 -24.47 16.87 -6.92
CA ALA A 830 -24.01 16.57 -8.26
C ALA A 830 -22.71 15.74 -8.21
N LEU A 831 -22.54 14.83 -9.18
CA LEU A 831 -21.33 14.02 -9.30
C LEU A 831 -20.03 14.86 -9.30
N THR A 832 -20.06 15.99 -10.01
CA THR A 832 -18.94 16.94 -10.07
C THR A 832 -18.52 17.51 -8.71
N ASN A 833 -19.45 17.66 -7.78
CA ASN A 833 -19.19 18.13 -6.43
C ASN A 833 -18.78 16.99 -5.50
N ASN A 834 -19.35 15.80 -5.72
CA ASN A 834 -19.05 14.62 -4.90
C ASN A 834 -17.68 14.04 -5.26
N LEU A 835 -17.31 14.01 -6.55
CA LEU A 835 -16.03 13.46 -7.01
C LEU A 835 -14.92 14.51 -7.22
N ASN A 836 -15.25 15.74 -7.54
CA ASN A 836 -14.37 16.92 -7.65
C ASN A 836 -12.99 16.69 -8.28
N LEU A 837 -12.95 16.22 -9.56
CA LEU A 837 -11.70 16.08 -10.33
C LEU A 837 -11.17 17.42 -10.88
N LYS A 838 -11.93 18.52 -10.75
CA LYS A 838 -11.43 19.85 -11.14
C LYS A 838 -10.64 20.43 -9.96
N ASN A 839 -9.33 20.10 -9.90
CA ASN A 839 -8.27 21.01 -9.43
C ASN A 839 -6.92 20.42 -9.74
#